data_f2d8619b4ade2dac1ff7ff75196a36ee
#
_entry.id   f2d8619b4ade2dac1ff7ff75196a36ee
#
_cell.length_a   1.000
_cell.length_b   1.000
_cell.length_c   1.000
_cell.angle_alpha   90.00
_cell.angle_beta   90.00
_cell.angle_gamma   90.00
#
_symmetry.space_group_name_H-M   'P 1'
#
loop_
_entity.id
_entity.type
_entity.pdbx_description
1 polymer ?
#
loop_
_entity_poly.entity_id
_entity_poly.type
_entity_poly.pdbx_seq_one_letter_code
_entity_poly.pdbx_strand_id
1 'polypeptide(L)'
;MCLKVLLLFVFVFVSSVSPQGSGSGTDGKLRLCVVEGRGSYKRASKYCPVLDQSDSGVECVIGQDRLDCLRRMSKGVVDFGVFSPEDLIATQWANINVLVTDEVRSRPRKYASSIVAVIHKSLLPELDTVSSVHSILKGSSMCHIGLGADERRPLSETLTEYLESLVTRKSCDSELSVAENRIKAMADMFGRSCRAGPWVLDAKRDAELKAKFPSLCASCDRASKCDRHDRYWGPGGALSCLVEGAGNFTWAEADFVAGYFGSRTGFAKPADFAYLCRDGSWQEIHEHEEPCVWLRRPWPLLVAKTKAAEAVSRLAANLTGAGVVVGGGWRGALTALLEANGALPAPLRPPSTPLDYLAGAGGFREAYSQAGCTPSRHIVMCTTSILEQNKCEWLSEAAAVYGVEPAVQCLRKDDQAACMQAVKNGSCDVTVASGDWLVRAERDMSLIPILHETTPIINQSTTVVAYVREDAKLFKMADLKGTRAAFPRFDGLAWHSVLRYLANIEKNTCKDILNGFFKSICAPGVDEYVKDSKMWIEGCVVEEGKVVEGEWGALRSLVEGKSDVAFLSMATYNQYVAKQIPEPWVKDVKIKPICAEDNEKYCFISWSNIGHVFAKNTTAMRRQEIINVMTKLDQLFGKHNPNQASAVMFSLYGPYNHQNNILFHDNTKALSTSDVLRTHPFDKVPLNFERSLKDIDSCHVSDLTGAAGSVVPKLMLIVSMVCVLFL
;
A
#
# COMPACT_ATOMS: atom_id res chain seq x y z
N MET A 1 2.47 -63.34 35.40
CA MET A 1 2.14 -64.48 34.52
C MET A 1 0.96 -64.09 33.66
N CYS A 2 1.20 -64.12 32.35
CA CYS A 2 0.32 -64.01 31.21
C CYS A 2 -0.64 -62.83 31.03
N LEU A 3 -0.13 -61.91 30.25
CA LEU A 3 -0.69 -60.90 29.44
C LEU A 3 -1.67 -61.49 28.39
N LYS A 4 -2.88 -61.00 28.27
CA LYS A 4 -3.70 -61.17 27.05
C LYS A 4 -3.98 -59.79 26.45
N VAL A 5 -3.35 -59.55 25.31
CA VAL A 5 -3.52 -58.42 24.43
C VAL A 5 -4.85 -58.55 23.68
N LEU A 6 -5.75 -57.58 23.81
CA LEU A 6 -6.97 -57.48 23.02
C LEU A 6 -6.71 -56.43 21.92
N LEU A 7 -6.52 -56.91 20.69
CA LEU A 7 -6.45 -56.09 19.48
C LEU A 7 -7.85 -55.67 19.09
N LEU A 8 -8.19 -54.40 19.28
CA LEU A 8 -9.34 -53.73 18.68
C LEU A 8 -8.93 -53.15 17.32
N PHE A 9 -9.42 -53.77 16.26
CA PHE A 9 -9.37 -53.20 14.91
C PHE A 9 -10.35 -52.04 14.81
N VAL A 10 -9.84 -50.82 14.87
CA VAL A 10 -10.57 -49.60 14.44
C VAL A 10 -10.35 -49.47 12.94
N PHE A 11 -11.37 -49.75 12.15
CA PHE A 11 -11.44 -49.40 10.74
C PHE A 11 -11.58 -47.88 10.67
N VAL A 12 -10.49 -47.18 10.50
CA VAL A 12 -10.49 -45.78 10.06
C VAL A 12 -10.74 -45.79 8.55
N PHE A 13 -11.93 -45.40 8.15
CA PHE A 13 -12.17 -44.98 6.76
C PHE A 13 -11.33 -43.75 6.49
N VAL A 14 -10.13 -43.94 6.02
CA VAL A 14 -9.37 -42.88 5.36
C VAL A 14 -10.05 -42.70 4.01
N SER A 15 -10.92 -41.71 3.92
CA SER A 15 -11.31 -41.15 2.64
C SER A 15 -10.04 -40.63 2.00
N SER A 16 -9.49 -41.39 1.10
CA SER A 16 -8.43 -40.95 0.19
C SER A 16 -9.01 -39.82 -0.66
N VAL A 17 -8.81 -38.56 -0.18
CA VAL A 17 -8.81 -37.42 -1.05
C VAL A 17 -7.58 -37.61 -1.92
N SER A 18 -7.77 -38.16 -3.08
CA SER A 18 -6.78 -38.16 -4.14
C SER A 18 -6.38 -36.70 -4.36
N PRO A 19 -5.09 -36.34 -4.34
CA PRO A 19 -4.68 -35.09 -4.89
C PRO A 19 -5.16 -35.09 -6.34
N GLN A 20 -6.08 -34.18 -6.67
CA GLN A 20 -6.43 -33.94 -8.07
C GLN A 20 -5.13 -33.71 -8.80
N GLY A 21 -4.82 -34.66 -9.64
CA GLY A 21 -3.63 -34.68 -10.45
C GLY A 21 -3.51 -33.36 -11.20
N SER A 22 -2.30 -32.88 -11.28
CA SER A 22 -1.86 -31.89 -12.25
C SER A 22 -2.50 -32.29 -13.61
N GLY A 23 -3.60 -31.60 -13.97
CA GLY A 23 -4.21 -31.74 -15.26
C GLY A 23 -3.16 -31.39 -16.32
N SER A 24 -2.62 -32.37 -17.00
CA SER A 24 -2.07 -32.18 -18.32
C SER A 24 -3.19 -31.56 -19.15
N GLY A 25 -2.98 -30.35 -19.67
CA GLY A 25 -3.95 -29.67 -20.50
C GLY A 25 -4.51 -30.60 -21.57
N THR A 26 -5.77 -30.55 -21.71
CA THR A 26 -6.56 -31.40 -22.62
C THR A 26 -6.39 -31.01 -24.07
N ASP A 27 -5.28 -30.58 -24.59
CA ASP A 27 -5.05 -30.37 -26.03
C ASP A 27 -3.64 -29.90 -26.42
N GLY A 28 -2.64 -29.98 -25.53
CA GLY A 28 -1.29 -29.56 -25.90
C GLY A 28 -1.14 -28.04 -26.09
N LYS A 29 -2.12 -27.21 -25.72
CA LYS A 29 -2.06 -25.76 -25.78
C LYS A 29 -1.14 -25.19 -24.70
N LEU A 30 -0.40 -24.11 -25.03
CA LEU A 30 0.40 -23.35 -24.09
C LEU A 30 -0.51 -22.43 -23.24
N ARG A 31 -0.36 -22.46 -21.92
CA ARG A 31 -1.16 -21.66 -21.00
C ARG A 31 -0.48 -20.32 -20.73
N LEU A 32 -1.06 -19.25 -21.27
CA LEU A 32 -0.62 -17.87 -21.06
C LEU A 32 -1.25 -17.32 -19.77
N CYS A 33 -0.42 -16.85 -18.83
CA CYS A 33 -0.92 -16.07 -17.71
C CYS A 33 -1.21 -14.63 -18.13
N VAL A 34 -2.46 -14.20 -17.95
CA VAL A 34 -2.92 -12.85 -18.28
C VAL A 34 -3.53 -12.22 -17.03
N VAL A 35 -3.23 -10.96 -16.80
CA VAL A 35 -3.84 -10.19 -15.73
C VAL A 35 -4.96 -9.32 -16.31
N GLU A 36 -6.16 -9.37 -15.70
CA GLU A 36 -7.30 -8.58 -16.16
C GLU A 36 -7.19 -7.13 -15.70
N GLY A 37 -7.15 -6.22 -16.66
CA GLY A 37 -7.16 -4.79 -16.38
C GLY A 37 -8.55 -4.24 -16.06
N ARG A 38 -8.63 -2.96 -15.71
CA ARG A 38 -9.87 -2.23 -15.40
C ARG A 38 -10.23 -1.27 -16.54
N GLY A 39 -11.52 -1.03 -16.72
CA GLY A 39 -12.02 -0.08 -17.73
C GLY A 39 -11.55 -0.42 -19.16
N SER A 40 -10.86 0.50 -19.83
CA SER A 40 -10.32 0.32 -21.18
C SER A 40 -9.18 -0.72 -21.26
N TYR A 41 -8.61 -1.12 -20.14
CA TYR A 41 -7.53 -2.12 -20.04
C TYR A 41 -8.05 -3.55 -19.83
N LYS A 42 -9.35 -3.80 -19.94
CA LYS A 42 -9.94 -5.15 -19.91
C LYS A 42 -9.54 -5.95 -21.16
N ARG A 43 -8.28 -6.36 -21.21
CA ARG A 43 -7.70 -7.07 -22.35
C ARG A 43 -8.01 -8.56 -22.31
N ALA A 44 -7.98 -9.17 -21.13
CA ALA A 44 -8.22 -10.61 -20.98
C ALA A 44 -9.65 -10.96 -21.42
N SER A 45 -10.67 -10.29 -20.89
CA SER A 45 -12.07 -10.52 -21.27
C SER A 45 -12.34 -10.26 -22.76
N LYS A 46 -11.57 -9.38 -23.41
CA LYS A 46 -11.71 -9.08 -24.84
C LYS A 46 -10.99 -10.09 -25.74
N TYR A 47 -9.77 -10.49 -25.38
CA TYR A 47 -8.88 -11.21 -26.30
C TYR A 47 -8.70 -12.69 -25.96
N CYS A 48 -8.87 -13.12 -24.70
CA CYS A 48 -8.77 -14.51 -24.31
C CYS A 48 -9.77 -15.43 -25.05
N PRO A 49 -11.07 -15.05 -25.20
CA PRO A 49 -11.99 -15.90 -25.96
C PRO A 49 -11.56 -16.15 -27.41
N VAL A 50 -10.85 -15.18 -28.02
CA VAL A 50 -10.34 -15.31 -29.39
C VAL A 50 -9.19 -16.33 -29.45
N LEU A 51 -8.33 -16.39 -28.40
CA LEU A 51 -7.26 -17.38 -28.33
C LEU A 51 -7.79 -18.78 -28.01
N ASP A 52 -8.68 -18.89 -27.03
CA ASP A 52 -9.18 -20.15 -26.51
C ASP A 52 -10.01 -20.92 -27.57
N GLN A 53 -10.73 -20.19 -28.41
CA GLN A 53 -11.58 -20.73 -29.49
C GLN A 53 -10.85 -20.94 -30.81
N SER A 54 -9.62 -20.49 -30.95
CA SER A 54 -8.84 -20.58 -32.20
C SER A 54 -7.80 -21.70 -32.15
N ASP A 55 -7.24 -21.99 -33.33
CA ASP A 55 -6.08 -22.88 -33.49
C ASP A 55 -4.75 -22.17 -33.16
N SER A 56 -4.76 -21.25 -32.19
CA SER A 56 -3.60 -20.47 -31.78
C SER A 56 -2.52 -21.34 -31.08
N GLY A 57 -2.90 -22.49 -30.56
CA GLY A 57 -2.05 -23.28 -29.68
C GLY A 57 -1.85 -22.65 -28.30
N VAL A 58 -2.65 -21.61 -27.95
CA VAL A 58 -2.58 -20.89 -26.67
C VAL A 58 -3.94 -20.82 -26.00
N GLU A 59 -3.97 -20.97 -24.70
CA GLU A 59 -5.14 -20.72 -23.85
C GLU A 59 -4.80 -19.71 -22.73
N CYS A 60 -5.77 -18.93 -22.30
CA CYS A 60 -5.57 -17.95 -21.23
C CYS A 60 -5.85 -18.53 -19.85
N VAL A 61 -5.02 -18.15 -18.88
CA VAL A 61 -5.27 -18.36 -17.46
C VAL A 61 -5.19 -16.99 -16.78
N ILE A 62 -6.26 -16.60 -16.09
CA ILE A 62 -6.33 -15.29 -15.45
C ILE A 62 -5.57 -15.32 -14.11
N GLY A 63 -4.57 -14.46 -13.98
CA GLY A 63 -3.85 -14.17 -12.73
C GLY A 63 -4.38 -12.92 -12.04
N GLN A 64 -4.12 -12.80 -10.73
CA GLN A 64 -4.47 -11.60 -9.95
C GLN A 64 -3.53 -10.43 -10.25
N ASP A 65 -2.25 -10.72 -10.36
CA ASP A 65 -1.18 -9.80 -10.75
C ASP A 65 0.02 -10.59 -11.35
N ARG A 66 1.09 -9.90 -11.71
CA ARG A 66 2.28 -10.55 -12.28
C ARG A 66 3.01 -11.48 -11.31
N LEU A 67 3.02 -11.16 -10.01
CA LEU A 67 3.63 -12.05 -9.00
C LEU A 67 2.80 -13.33 -8.84
N ASP A 68 1.46 -13.25 -8.91
CA ASP A 68 0.60 -14.43 -8.96
C ASP A 68 0.88 -15.27 -10.22
N CYS A 69 1.12 -14.63 -11.35
CA CYS A 69 1.53 -15.32 -12.57
C CYS A 69 2.84 -16.10 -12.38
N LEU A 70 3.84 -15.54 -11.72
CA LEU A 70 5.09 -16.25 -11.38
C LEU A 70 4.84 -17.44 -10.45
N ARG A 71 4.01 -17.28 -9.42
CA ARG A 71 3.62 -18.37 -8.50
C ARG A 71 2.85 -19.48 -9.20
N ARG A 72 1.92 -19.15 -10.10
CA ARG A 72 1.17 -20.11 -10.91
C ARG A 72 2.07 -20.86 -11.88
N MET A 73 3.09 -20.18 -12.40
CA MET A 73 4.12 -20.80 -13.24
C MET A 73 4.96 -21.81 -12.45
N SER A 74 5.38 -21.46 -11.24
CA SER A 74 6.08 -22.35 -10.31
C SER A 74 5.24 -23.59 -9.98
N LYS A 75 3.93 -23.41 -9.74
CA LYS A 75 2.98 -24.51 -9.46
C LYS A 75 2.58 -25.31 -10.70
N GLY A 76 3.04 -24.95 -11.88
CA GLY A 76 2.71 -25.65 -13.12
C GLY A 76 1.31 -25.37 -13.68
N VAL A 77 0.61 -24.37 -13.18
CA VAL A 77 -0.73 -23.97 -13.63
C VAL A 77 -0.68 -23.23 -14.95
N VAL A 78 0.36 -22.42 -15.17
CA VAL A 78 0.61 -21.67 -16.41
C VAL A 78 1.99 -22.00 -16.96
N ASP A 79 2.21 -21.76 -18.25
CA ASP A 79 3.43 -22.11 -18.96
C ASP A 79 4.29 -20.88 -19.28
N PHE A 80 3.67 -19.70 -19.51
CA PHE A 80 4.39 -18.48 -19.84
C PHE A 80 3.58 -17.21 -19.52
N GLY A 81 4.25 -16.05 -19.54
CA GLY A 81 3.64 -14.74 -19.34
C GLY A 81 4.59 -13.60 -19.66
N VAL A 82 4.09 -12.36 -19.64
CA VAL A 82 4.89 -11.14 -19.79
C VAL A 82 5.15 -10.50 -18.44
N PHE A 83 6.38 -10.10 -18.21
CA PHE A 83 6.85 -9.54 -16.94
C PHE A 83 7.69 -8.29 -17.17
N SER A 84 7.65 -7.37 -16.23
CA SER A 84 8.65 -6.30 -16.14
C SER A 84 9.96 -6.86 -15.58
N PRO A 85 11.09 -6.21 -15.84
CA PRO A 85 12.37 -6.62 -15.23
C PRO A 85 12.31 -6.62 -13.70
N GLU A 86 11.55 -5.70 -13.11
CA GLU A 86 11.33 -5.59 -11.67
C GLU A 86 10.65 -6.85 -11.11
N ASP A 87 9.62 -7.39 -11.77
CA ASP A 87 8.92 -8.59 -11.34
C ASP A 87 9.86 -9.80 -11.23
N LEU A 88 10.91 -9.86 -12.08
CA LEU A 88 11.88 -10.95 -12.04
C LEU A 88 12.79 -10.93 -10.80
N ILE A 89 12.86 -9.81 -10.09
CA ILE A 89 13.57 -9.73 -8.80
C ILE A 89 12.94 -10.73 -7.80
N ALA A 90 11.63 -10.97 -7.85
CA ALA A 90 10.97 -11.98 -7.00
C ALA A 90 11.53 -13.39 -7.18
N THR A 91 12.12 -13.72 -8.32
CA THR A 91 12.72 -15.05 -8.56
C THR A 91 13.96 -15.32 -7.70
N GLN A 92 14.51 -14.31 -7.02
CA GLN A 92 15.62 -14.50 -6.06
C GLN A 92 15.18 -15.29 -4.80
N TRP A 93 13.92 -15.14 -4.43
CA TRP A 93 13.40 -15.73 -3.18
C TRP A 93 12.61 -17.03 -3.42
N ALA A 94 12.12 -17.21 -4.64
CA ALA A 94 11.38 -18.39 -5.03
C ALA A 94 12.23 -19.24 -5.98
N ASN A 95 12.42 -20.51 -5.67
CA ASN A 95 13.11 -21.46 -6.55
C ASN A 95 12.21 -21.80 -7.76
N ILE A 96 12.04 -20.84 -8.67
CA ILE A 96 11.15 -20.93 -9.82
C ILE A 96 11.99 -21.35 -11.04
N ASN A 97 11.69 -22.49 -11.61
CA ASN A 97 12.38 -23.02 -12.79
C ASN A 97 11.77 -22.44 -14.08
N VAL A 98 12.18 -21.22 -14.41
CA VAL A 98 11.73 -20.47 -15.59
C VAL A 98 12.91 -19.88 -16.35
N LEU A 99 12.68 -19.60 -17.61
CA LEU A 99 13.66 -18.97 -18.52
C LEU A 99 13.05 -17.72 -19.16
N VAL A 100 13.85 -16.72 -19.33
CA VAL A 100 13.59 -15.57 -20.19
C VAL A 100 13.83 -16.02 -21.63
N THR A 101 12.79 -15.99 -22.46
CA THR A 101 12.85 -16.45 -23.84
C THR A 101 13.03 -15.32 -24.84
N ASP A 102 12.32 -14.21 -24.62
CA ASP A 102 12.30 -13.08 -25.54
C ASP A 102 12.21 -11.76 -24.78
N GLU A 103 12.72 -10.69 -25.38
CA GLU A 103 12.50 -9.32 -24.93
C GLU A 103 11.38 -8.68 -25.76
N VAL A 104 10.52 -7.90 -25.13
CA VAL A 104 9.47 -7.14 -25.82
C VAL A 104 10.00 -5.74 -26.10
N ARG A 105 10.65 -5.57 -27.26
CA ARG A 105 11.35 -4.34 -27.62
C ARG A 105 10.48 -3.38 -28.44
N SER A 106 10.32 -2.16 -27.97
CA SER A 106 9.67 -1.08 -28.74
C SER A 106 10.63 -0.34 -29.69
N ARG A 107 11.94 -0.54 -29.54
CA ARG A 107 13.02 0.07 -30.33
C ARG A 107 14.14 -0.94 -30.59
N PRO A 108 14.91 -0.82 -31.69
CA PRO A 108 15.99 -1.76 -32.02
C PRO A 108 17.24 -1.49 -31.17
N ARG A 109 17.11 -1.48 -29.85
CA ARG A 109 18.18 -1.26 -28.88
C ARG A 109 18.28 -2.41 -27.90
N LYS A 110 19.52 -2.64 -27.41
CA LYS A 110 19.79 -3.74 -26.47
C LYS A 110 19.09 -3.54 -25.13
N TYR A 111 18.97 -2.31 -24.67
CA TYR A 111 18.32 -1.98 -23.37
C TYR A 111 17.17 -0.98 -23.57
N ALA A 112 16.18 -1.03 -22.69
CA ALA A 112 15.05 -0.10 -22.71
C ALA A 112 15.53 1.32 -22.39
N SER A 113 16.49 1.44 -21.47
CA SER A 113 17.08 2.72 -21.07
C SER A 113 18.53 2.50 -20.61
N SER A 114 19.38 3.47 -20.90
CA SER A 114 20.77 3.54 -20.45
C SER A 114 21.02 4.89 -19.80
N ILE A 115 21.44 4.90 -18.53
CA ILE A 115 21.63 6.12 -17.76
C ILE A 115 23.12 6.45 -17.71
N VAL A 116 23.42 7.68 -18.04
CA VAL A 116 24.75 8.29 -18.05
C VAL A 116 24.83 9.42 -17.02
N ALA A 117 26.04 9.71 -16.57
CA ALA A 117 26.32 10.91 -15.81
C ALA A 117 26.90 11.97 -16.76
N VAL A 118 26.29 13.16 -16.77
CA VAL A 118 26.74 14.29 -17.60
C VAL A 118 27.29 15.38 -16.69
N ILE A 119 28.51 15.84 -16.99
CA ILE A 119 29.19 16.90 -16.22
C ILE A 119 29.62 18.05 -17.11
N HIS A 120 29.69 19.24 -16.54
CA HIS A 120 30.38 20.35 -17.14
C HIS A 120 31.92 20.12 -17.02
N LYS A 121 32.66 20.33 -18.08
CA LYS A 121 34.13 20.04 -18.14
C LYS A 121 34.97 20.82 -17.11
N SER A 122 34.42 21.91 -16.54
CA SER A 122 35.11 22.62 -15.45
C SER A 122 35.32 21.79 -14.18
N LEU A 123 34.60 20.66 -14.03
CA LEU A 123 34.80 19.73 -12.93
C LEU A 123 35.88 18.66 -13.20
N LEU A 124 36.34 18.53 -14.45
CA LEU A 124 37.29 17.51 -14.79
C LEU A 124 38.67 17.84 -14.19
N PRO A 125 39.35 16.85 -13.60
CA PRO A 125 40.75 17.04 -13.18
C PRO A 125 41.66 17.25 -14.38
N GLU A 126 42.80 17.89 -14.16
CA GLU A 126 43.83 17.99 -15.18
C GLU A 126 44.27 16.59 -15.65
N LEU A 127 44.62 16.44 -16.92
CA LEU A 127 44.70 15.21 -17.73
C LEU A 127 45.45 14.02 -17.13
N ASP A 128 46.26 14.17 -16.09
CA ASP A 128 47.13 13.13 -15.56
C ASP A 128 46.77 12.63 -14.14
N THR A 129 45.66 13.06 -13.55
CA THR A 129 45.27 12.64 -12.21
C THR A 129 44.08 11.67 -12.24
N VAL A 130 44.31 10.40 -11.86
CA VAL A 130 43.23 9.45 -11.61
C VAL A 130 42.49 9.87 -10.35
N SER A 131 41.36 10.56 -10.52
CA SER A 131 40.52 11.01 -9.44
C SER A 131 39.30 10.10 -9.28
N SER A 132 38.94 9.75 -8.08
CA SER A 132 37.72 8.99 -7.84
C SER A 132 36.48 9.83 -8.16
N VAL A 133 35.41 9.19 -8.64
CA VAL A 133 34.10 9.87 -8.85
C VAL A 133 33.67 10.67 -7.66
N HIS A 134 33.88 10.15 -6.43
CA HIS A 134 33.54 10.84 -5.19
C HIS A 134 34.33 12.15 -5.05
N SER A 135 35.64 12.16 -5.39
CA SER A 135 36.45 13.41 -5.30
C SER A 135 36.07 14.43 -6.38
N ILE A 136 35.74 13.98 -7.59
CA ILE A 136 35.27 14.85 -8.68
C ILE A 136 33.98 15.54 -8.34
N LEU A 137 33.02 14.80 -7.76
CA LEU A 137 31.67 15.29 -7.47
C LEU A 137 31.52 15.95 -6.10
N LYS A 138 32.51 15.84 -5.19
CA LYS A 138 32.43 16.42 -3.86
C LYS A 138 32.34 17.95 -3.93
N GLY A 139 31.25 18.50 -3.37
CA GLY A 139 30.99 19.95 -3.40
C GLY A 139 30.47 20.48 -4.73
N SER A 140 30.32 19.64 -5.75
CA SER A 140 29.71 20.04 -7.03
C SER A 140 28.24 20.40 -6.88
N SER A 141 27.69 21.11 -7.87
CA SER A 141 26.29 21.52 -7.92
C SER A 141 25.48 20.53 -8.78
N MET A 142 24.61 19.75 -8.13
CA MET A 142 23.83 18.72 -8.82
C MET A 142 22.52 19.27 -9.36
N CYS A 143 22.21 18.95 -10.60
CA CYS A 143 20.89 19.06 -11.21
C CYS A 143 20.18 17.71 -11.13
N HIS A 144 19.35 17.52 -10.12
CA HIS A 144 18.69 16.25 -9.86
C HIS A 144 17.41 16.12 -10.68
N ILE A 145 17.15 14.95 -11.25
CA ILE A 145 15.93 14.67 -12.03
C ILE A 145 14.65 14.74 -11.19
N GLY A 146 14.76 14.87 -9.87
CA GLY A 146 13.65 14.84 -8.92
C GLY A 146 13.12 13.42 -8.68
N LEU A 147 12.43 13.23 -7.56
CA LEU A 147 11.69 12.01 -7.25
C LEU A 147 10.22 12.19 -7.65
N GLY A 148 9.52 11.11 -7.86
CA GLY A 148 8.08 11.09 -8.14
C GLY A 148 7.66 9.87 -8.94
N ALA A 149 6.40 9.47 -8.75
CA ALA A 149 5.76 8.29 -9.34
C ALA A 149 5.37 8.47 -10.83
N ASP A 150 6.09 9.23 -11.59
CA ASP A 150 5.81 9.32 -13.01
C ASP A 150 6.46 8.13 -13.74
N GLU A 151 5.62 7.20 -14.17
CA GLU A 151 6.02 5.97 -14.88
C GLU A 151 6.64 6.20 -16.25
N ARG A 152 6.44 7.37 -16.79
CA ARG A 152 7.10 7.79 -18.04
C ARG A 152 8.58 8.09 -17.85
N ARG A 153 9.06 8.03 -16.60
CA ARG A 153 10.47 8.26 -16.30
C ARG A 153 11.30 7.02 -16.60
N PRO A 154 12.44 7.18 -17.22
CA PRO A 154 13.40 6.10 -17.45
C PRO A 154 14.00 5.58 -16.13
N LEU A 155 13.94 6.38 -15.07
CA LEU A 155 14.44 6.06 -13.73
C LEU A 155 13.30 6.00 -12.73
N SER A 156 13.10 4.83 -12.11
CA SER A 156 12.31 4.67 -10.90
C SER A 156 13.00 5.34 -9.70
N GLU A 157 12.29 5.56 -8.61
CA GLU A 157 12.91 6.07 -7.38
C GLU A 157 14.02 5.16 -6.89
N THR A 158 13.81 3.83 -6.90
CA THR A 158 14.81 2.83 -6.49
C THR A 158 16.10 2.92 -7.33
N LEU A 159 15.97 3.08 -8.65
CA LEU A 159 17.13 3.24 -9.53
C LEU A 159 17.84 4.57 -9.28
N THR A 160 17.10 5.63 -9.01
CA THR A 160 17.66 6.95 -8.66
C THR A 160 18.41 6.89 -7.32
N GLU A 161 17.81 6.29 -6.30
CA GLU A 161 18.44 6.09 -4.98
C GLU A 161 19.71 5.23 -5.06
N TYR A 162 19.72 4.25 -5.97
CA TYR A 162 20.94 3.49 -6.25
C TYR A 162 22.05 4.37 -6.82
N LEU A 163 21.76 5.21 -7.81
CA LEU A 163 22.74 6.14 -8.38
C LEU A 163 23.27 7.12 -7.32
N GLU A 164 22.39 7.67 -6.47
CA GLU A 164 22.78 8.49 -5.33
C GLU A 164 23.76 7.75 -4.41
N SER A 165 23.49 6.46 -4.13
CA SER A 165 24.31 5.63 -3.25
C SER A 165 25.72 5.31 -3.79
N LEU A 166 25.91 5.39 -5.11
CA LEU A 166 27.21 5.18 -5.73
C LEU A 166 28.19 6.36 -5.52
N VAL A 167 27.66 7.55 -5.30
CA VAL A 167 28.45 8.78 -5.17
C VAL A 167 28.49 9.31 -3.74
N THR A 168 27.49 8.99 -2.92
CA THR A 168 27.42 9.43 -1.53
C THR A 168 28.03 8.39 -0.58
N ARG A 169 28.46 8.83 0.61
CA ARG A 169 28.80 7.92 1.69
C ARG A 169 27.55 7.48 2.42
N LYS A 170 27.33 6.19 2.58
CA LYS A 170 26.20 5.68 3.37
C LYS A 170 26.31 6.19 4.79
N SER A 171 25.27 6.90 5.24
CA SER A 171 25.06 7.28 6.63
C SER A 171 23.84 6.51 7.15
N CYS A 172 23.96 5.89 8.31
CA CYS A 172 22.89 5.14 8.97
C CYS A 172 22.76 5.59 10.41
N ASP A 173 22.54 6.89 10.59
CA ASP A 173 22.23 7.46 11.90
C ASP A 173 20.89 6.88 12.37
N SER A 174 20.91 6.29 13.59
CA SER A 174 19.74 5.67 14.20
C SER A 174 18.64 6.66 14.57
N GLU A 175 19.00 7.93 14.75
CA GLU A 175 18.05 8.98 15.10
C GLU A 175 17.35 9.60 13.89
N LEU A 176 17.78 9.23 12.67
CA LEU A 176 17.21 9.72 11.42
C LEU A 176 16.47 8.59 10.69
N SER A 177 15.38 8.93 10.02
CA SER A 177 14.70 8.00 9.11
C SER A 177 15.60 7.61 7.94
N VAL A 178 15.30 6.49 7.27
CA VAL A 178 16.07 6.05 6.08
C VAL A 178 16.07 7.14 5.01
N ALA A 179 14.92 7.75 4.72
CA ALA A 179 14.82 8.85 3.76
C ALA A 179 15.65 10.08 4.17
N GLU A 180 15.63 10.45 5.45
CA GLU A 180 16.39 11.57 5.95
C GLU A 180 17.91 11.32 5.92
N ASN A 181 18.36 10.09 6.24
CA ASN A 181 19.76 9.68 6.09
C ASN A 181 20.26 9.86 4.65
N ARG A 182 19.44 9.47 3.66
CA ARG A 182 19.77 9.66 2.23
C ARG A 182 19.85 11.12 1.84
N ILE A 183 18.87 11.94 2.25
CA ILE A 183 18.86 13.37 1.99
C ILE A 183 20.08 14.06 2.63
N LYS A 184 20.43 13.69 3.87
CA LYS A 184 21.61 14.19 4.56
C LYS A 184 22.89 13.81 3.80
N ALA A 185 23.01 12.56 3.37
CA ALA A 185 24.18 12.11 2.58
C ALA A 185 24.34 12.90 1.27
N MET A 186 23.22 13.23 0.60
CA MET A 186 23.22 14.10 -0.58
C MET A 186 23.63 15.53 -0.24
N ALA A 187 23.13 16.10 0.83
CA ALA A 187 23.48 17.44 1.27
C ALA A 187 24.96 17.54 1.73
N ASP A 188 25.50 16.46 2.32
CA ASP A 188 26.89 16.37 2.72
C ASP A 188 27.83 16.20 1.50
N MET A 189 27.32 15.62 0.42
CA MET A 189 28.10 15.35 -0.81
C MET A 189 28.16 16.56 -1.74
N PHE A 190 26.99 17.16 -2.02
CA PHE A 190 26.84 18.19 -3.03
C PHE A 190 26.75 19.59 -2.42
N GLY A 191 27.21 20.58 -3.19
CA GLY A 191 27.05 21.99 -2.86
C GLY A 191 25.63 22.51 -3.14
N ARG A 192 25.57 23.74 -3.66
CA ARG A 192 24.31 24.32 -4.10
C ARG A 192 23.72 23.49 -5.24
N SER A 193 22.57 22.89 -5.03
CA SER A 193 22.00 21.93 -5.96
C SER A 193 20.51 22.19 -6.20
N CYS A 194 19.93 21.61 -7.24
CA CYS A 194 18.48 21.60 -7.42
C CYS A 194 17.96 20.17 -7.41
N ARG A 195 17.32 19.78 -6.28
CA ARG A 195 16.57 18.55 -6.12
C ARG A 195 15.08 18.90 -6.02
N ALA A 196 14.50 19.40 -7.10
CA ALA A 196 13.11 19.79 -7.17
C ALA A 196 12.16 18.57 -7.06
N GLY A 197 10.94 18.81 -6.60
CA GLY A 197 9.92 17.80 -6.39
C GLY A 197 9.84 17.32 -4.94
N PRO A 198 8.90 16.40 -4.62
CA PRO A 198 8.77 15.89 -3.26
C PRO A 198 9.95 14.99 -2.90
N TRP A 199 10.50 15.15 -1.70
CA TRP A 199 11.54 14.28 -1.15
C TRP A 199 10.95 13.14 -0.33
N VAL A 200 9.79 13.41 0.29
CA VAL A 200 8.89 12.43 0.92
C VAL A 200 7.44 12.78 0.57
N LEU A 201 6.54 11.83 0.71
CA LEU A 201 5.14 12.01 0.29
C LEU A 201 4.31 12.83 1.27
N ASP A 202 4.67 12.84 2.56
CA ASP A 202 4.07 13.73 3.55
C ASP A 202 4.52 15.17 3.30
N ALA A 203 3.59 16.02 2.85
CA ALA A 203 3.89 17.40 2.46
C ALA A 203 4.44 18.26 3.60
N LYS A 204 4.02 18.02 4.85
CA LYS A 204 4.55 18.74 6.02
C LYS A 204 5.99 18.34 6.25
N ARG A 205 6.28 17.04 6.24
CA ARG A 205 7.65 16.54 6.43
C ARG A 205 8.57 16.93 5.28
N ASP A 206 8.07 16.94 4.05
CA ASP A 206 8.79 17.41 2.87
C ASP A 206 9.27 18.86 3.06
N ALA A 207 8.39 19.75 3.52
CA ALA A 207 8.73 21.13 3.80
C ALA A 207 9.77 21.28 4.95
N GLU A 208 9.65 20.47 6.01
CA GLU A 208 10.62 20.44 7.12
C GLU A 208 12.02 19.99 6.64
N LEU A 209 12.09 18.95 5.81
CA LEU A 209 13.35 18.46 5.25
C LEU A 209 14.01 19.46 4.31
N LYS A 210 13.24 20.15 3.47
CA LYS A 210 13.74 21.23 2.61
C LYS A 210 14.27 22.42 3.42
N ALA A 211 13.58 22.77 4.51
CA ALA A 211 14.06 23.79 5.43
C ALA A 211 15.35 23.38 6.16
N LYS A 212 15.49 22.08 6.49
CA LYS A 212 16.67 21.51 7.16
C LYS A 212 17.88 21.40 6.22
N PHE A 213 17.66 21.10 4.93
CA PHE A 213 18.71 20.90 3.92
C PHE A 213 18.55 21.86 2.72
N PRO A 214 18.60 23.19 2.93
CA PRO A 214 18.27 24.19 1.92
C PRO A 214 19.26 24.20 0.74
N SER A 215 20.49 23.68 0.91
CA SER A 215 21.49 23.59 -0.15
C SER A 215 21.00 22.78 -1.34
N LEU A 216 20.17 21.75 -1.13
CA LEU A 216 19.63 20.90 -2.18
C LEU A 216 18.52 21.56 -3.03
N CYS A 217 18.02 22.73 -2.61
CA CYS A 217 17.07 23.54 -3.37
C CYS A 217 17.67 24.85 -3.91
N ALA A 218 18.90 25.17 -3.51
CA ALA A 218 19.48 26.49 -3.70
C ALA A 218 19.74 26.90 -5.16
N SER A 219 19.84 25.94 -6.07
CA SER A 219 20.02 26.14 -7.51
C SER A 219 18.74 25.92 -8.32
N CYS A 220 17.62 25.62 -7.68
CA CYS A 220 16.34 25.51 -8.37
C CYS A 220 15.83 26.89 -8.83
N ASP A 221 15.09 26.92 -9.93
CA ASP A 221 14.45 28.16 -10.44
C ASP A 221 13.49 28.75 -9.40
N ARG A 222 12.76 27.88 -8.70
CA ARG A 222 11.87 28.24 -7.60
C ARG A 222 12.41 27.76 -6.25
N ALA A 223 13.61 28.18 -5.88
CA ALA A 223 14.33 27.69 -4.70
C ALA A 223 13.51 27.68 -3.40
N SER A 224 12.63 28.66 -3.19
CA SER A 224 11.77 28.76 -2.00
C SER A 224 10.68 27.69 -1.92
N LYS A 225 10.24 27.11 -3.05
CA LYS A 225 9.23 26.06 -3.14
C LYS A 225 9.83 24.70 -3.42
N CYS A 226 10.79 24.65 -4.35
CA CYS A 226 11.54 23.45 -4.71
C CYS A 226 10.58 22.26 -4.99
N ASP A 227 9.49 22.53 -5.66
CA ASP A 227 8.39 21.61 -5.90
C ASP A 227 8.45 21.04 -7.35
N ARG A 228 7.50 20.16 -7.69
CA ARG A 228 7.41 19.56 -9.02
C ARG A 228 7.03 20.54 -10.15
N HIS A 229 6.70 21.77 -9.83
CA HIS A 229 6.44 22.83 -10.78
C HIS A 229 7.70 23.67 -11.08
N ASP A 230 8.84 23.32 -10.48
CA ASP A 230 10.12 23.91 -10.84
C ASP A 230 10.49 23.52 -12.26
N ARG A 231 11.00 24.45 -13.07
CA ARG A 231 11.35 24.18 -14.46
C ARG A 231 12.52 23.17 -14.61
N TYR A 232 13.32 23.03 -13.57
CA TYR A 232 14.41 22.04 -13.53
C TYR A 232 13.99 20.67 -13.04
N TRP A 233 12.70 20.46 -12.73
CA TRP A 233 12.18 19.18 -12.35
C TRP A 233 11.99 18.26 -13.57
N GLY A 234 12.33 16.99 -13.40
CA GLY A 234 12.23 15.95 -14.44
C GLY A 234 13.47 15.85 -15.33
N PRO A 235 13.54 14.83 -16.21
CA PRO A 235 14.71 14.56 -17.04
C PRO A 235 15.12 15.73 -17.92
N GLY A 236 14.17 16.39 -18.56
CA GLY A 236 14.43 17.58 -19.39
C GLY A 236 14.84 18.79 -18.56
N GLY A 237 14.19 18.97 -17.42
CA GLY A 237 14.52 20.05 -16.50
C GLY A 237 15.94 19.92 -15.93
N ALA A 238 16.37 18.70 -15.57
CA ALA A 238 17.71 18.45 -15.07
C ALA A 238 18.82 18.79 -16.08
N LEU A 239 18.61 18.44 -17.36
CA LEU A 239 19.53 18.87 -18.42
C LEU A 239 19.51 20.37 -18.67
N SER A 240 18.33 21.01 -18.63
CA SER A 240 18.25 22.48 -18.73
C SER A 240 18.99 23.16 -17.58
N CYS A 241 18.85 22.65 -16.34
CA CYS A 241 19.61 23.12 -15.17
C CYS A 241 21.13 23.06 -15.40
N LEU A 242 21.62 21.95 -15.96
CA LEU A 242 23.04 21.75 -16.27
C LEU A 242 23.52 22.76 -17.33
N VAL A 243 22.78 22.85 -18.44
CA VAL A 243 23.17 23.66 -19.59
C VAL A 243 23.07 25.16 -19.31
N GLU A 244 22.12 25.59 -18.50
CA GLU A 244 21.97 26.98 -18.07
C GLU A 244 22.96 27.38 -16.97
N GLY A 245 23.79 26.43 -16.49
CA GLY A 245 24.81 26.68 -15.49
C GLY A 245 24.28 26.84 -14.05
N ALA A 246 23.04 26.45 -13.79
CA ALA A 246 22.49 26.38 -12.42
C ALA A 246 23.12 25.25 -11.61
N GLY A 247 23.58 24.20 -12.27
CA GLY A 247 24.40 23.13 -11.73
C GLY A 247 25.43 22.65 -12.74
N ASN A 248 26.30 21.73 -12.35
CA ASN A 248 27.41 21.25 -13.18
C ASN A 248 27.49 19.71 -13.29
N PHE A 249 26.50 18.99 -12.76
CA PHE A 249 26.39 17.54 -12.80
C PHE A 249 24.92 17.08 -12.85
N THR A 250 24.61 16.08 -13.65
CA THR A 250 23.30 15.38 -13.67
C THR A 250 23.40 13.95 -14.13
N TRP A 251 22.42 13.11 -13.76
CA TRP A 251 22.14 11.86 -14.46
C TRP A 251 21.05 12.07 -15.49
N ALA A 252 21.20 11.43 -16.65
CA ALA A 252 20.21 11.50 -17.71
C ALA A 252 20.17 10.20 -18.53
N GLU A 253 19.09 9.99 -19.27
CA GLU A 253 19.02 8.93 -20.27
C GLU A 253 19.91 9.28 -21.47
N ALA A 254 20.74 8.34 -21.90
CA ALA A 254 21.73 8.56 -22.99
C ALA A 254 21.05 9.06 -24.28
N ASP A 255 19.87 8.49 -24.64
CA ASP A 255 19.10 8.91 -25.81
C ASP A 255 18.62 10.34 -25.71
N PHE A 256 18.20 10.72 -24.50
CA PHE A 256 17.74 12.08 -24.26
C PHE A 256 18.89 13.08 -24.33
N VAL A 257 20.07 12.72 -23.84
CA VAL A 257 21.30 13.54 -23.96
C VAL A 257 21.69 13.69 -25.43
N ALA A 258 21.75 12.61 -26.19
CA ALA A 258 22.04 12.64 -27.61
C ALA A 258 21.06 13.51 -28.39
N GLY A 259 19.75 13.38 -28.14
CA GLY A 259 18.75 14.21 -28.78
C GLY A 259 18.79 15.68 -28.35
N TYR A 260 19.13 15.96 -27.10
CA TYR A 260 19.24 17.32 -26.59
C TYR A 260 20.41 18.09 -27.21
N PHE A 261 21.59 17.48 -27.27
CA PHE A 261 22.77 18.10 -27.83
C PHE A 261 22.85 17.98 -29.36
N GLY A 262 22.18 17.01 -29.98
CA GLY A 262 22.11 16.83 -31.44
C GLY A 262 21.09 17.79 -32.11
N SER A 263 20.23 18.44 -31.34
CA SER A 263 19.27 19.42 -31.87
C SER A 263 20.01 20.72 -32.28
N ARG A 264 19.95 21.07 -33.55
CA ARG A 264 20.60 22.28 -34.11
C ARG A 264 20.11 23.61 -33.52
N THR A 265 19.11 23.57 -32.66
CA THR A 265 18.50 24.77 -32.03
C THR A 265 18.99 24.99 -30.59
N GLY A 266 19.90 24.16 -30.07
CA GLY A 266 20.35 24.22 -28.67
C GLY A 266 21.34 25.36 -28.42
N PHE A 267 21.11 26.10 -27.33
CA PHE A 267 22.03 27.11 -26.80
C PHE A 267 23.34 26.51 -26.20
N ALA A 268 23.41 25.18 -26.08
CA ALA A 268 24.49 24.47 -25.44
C ALA A 268 25.49 23.90 -26.47
N LYS A 269 26.76 24.12 -26.21
CA LYS A 269 27.83 23.51 -26.98
C LYS A 269 28.19 22.16 -26.38
N PRO A 270 28.06 21.02 -27.10
CA PRO A 270 28.46 19.70 -26.59
C PRO A 270 29.89 19.70 -26.05
N ALA A 271 30.75 20.54 -26.64
CA ALA A 271 32.17 20.66 -26.29
C ALA A 271 32.42 21.09 -24.81
N ASP A 272 31.44 21.74 -24.16
CA ASP A 272 31.56 22.19 -22.76
C ASP A 272 31.22 21.09 -21.75
N PHE A 273 30.68 19.94 -22.21
CA PHE A 273 30.20 18.85 -21.39
C PHE A 273 30.89 17.52 -21.74
N ALA A 274 30.83 16.58 -20.79
CA ALA A 274 31.38 15.24 -20.95
C ALA A 274 30.53 14.20 -20.20
N TYR A 275 30.67 12.92 -20.61
CA TYR A 275 30.16 11.80 -19.81
C TYR A 275 31.20 11.45 -18.74
N LEU A 276 30.79 11.43 -17.48
CA LEU A 276 31.61 10.92 -16.38
C LEU A 276 31.35 9.42 -16.21
N CYS A 277 32.43 8.63 -16.24
CA CYS A 277 32.37 7.18 -16.07
C CYS A 277 32.50 6.78 -14.59
N ARG A 278 32.05 5.58 -14.24
CA ARG A 278 32.03 5.10 -12.83
C ARG A 278 33.43 4.91 -12.22
N ASP A 279 34.45 4.75 -13.04
CA ASP A 279 35.86 4.65 -12.65
C ASP A 279 36.58 5.99 -12.47
N GLY A 280 35.87 7.09 -12.74
CA GLY A 280 36.41 8.44 -12.68
C GLY A 280 37.00 8.95 -14.00
N SER A 281 37.07 8.10 -15.04
CA SER A 281 37.39 8.54 -16.40
C SER A 281 36.21 9.30 -17.01
N TRP A 282 36.42 9.93 -18.15
CA TRP A 282 35.41 10.67 -18.86
C TRP A 282 35.48 10.50 -20.36
N GLN A 283 34.39 10.75 -21.07
CA GLN A 283 34.26 10.65 -22.51
C GLN A 283 33.61 11.91 -23.08
N GLU A 284 34.04 12.32 -24.28
CA GLU A 284 33.37 13.37 -25.03
C GLU A 284 31.94 12.96 -25.42
N ILE A 285 31.04 13.96 -25.54
CA ILE A 285 29.70 13.70 -26.04
C ILE A 285 29.74 13.68 -27.58
N HIS A 286 29.76 12.48 -28.14
CA HIS A 286 29.74 12.25 -29.60
C HIS A 286 28.45 11.50 -29.99
N GLU A 287 27.88 11.83 -31.16
CA GLU A 287 26.63 11.23 -31.67
C GLU A 287 26.73 9.73 -31.96
N HIS A 288 27.91 9.19 -32.19
CA HIS A 288 28.10 7.83 -32.73
C HIS A 288 28.87 6.88 -31.81
N GLU A 289 29.34 7.33 -30.67
CA GLU A 289 30.04 6.48 -29.70
C GLU A 289 29.11 6.02 -28.56
N GLU A 290 29.24 4.75 -28.17
CA GLU A 290 28.52 4.27 -26.97
C GLU A 290 29.08 4.97 -25.71
N PRO A 291 28.27 5.72 -24.97
CA PRO A 291 28.75 6.37 -23.76
C PRO A 291 29.01 5.36 -22.64
N CYS A 292 29.87 5.71 -21.70
CA CYS A 292 30.02 4.95 -20.47
C CYS A 292 28.75 5.08 -19.62
N VAL A 293 28.15 3.93 -19.31
CA VAL A 293 26.80 3.83 -18.69
C VAL A 293 26.93 3.50 -17.22
N TRP A 294 26.16 4.18 -16.41
CA TRP A 294 26.06 3.95 -14.96
C TRP A 294 25.05 2.87 -14.60
N LEU A 295 23.94 2.80 -15.36
CA LEU A 295 22.84 1.88 -15.13
C LEU A 295 22.14 1.54 -16.45
N ARG A 296 21.78 0.28 -16.64
CA ARG A 296 20.99 -0.20 -17.77
C ARG A 296 19.69 -0.80 -17.29
N ARG A 297 18.56 -0.37 -17.87
CA ARG A 297 17.25 -0.95 -17.60
C ARG A 297 16.89 -1.90 -18.74
N PRO A 298 16.59 -3.18 -18.44
CA PRO A 298 16.14 -4.15 -19.44
C PRO A 298 14.75 -3.82 -20.01
N TRP A 299 14.42 -4.46 -21.13
CA TRP A 299 13.08 -4.47 -21.71
C TRP A 299 12.11 -5.32 -20.87
N PRO A 300 10.78 -5.14 -21.02
CA PRO A 300 9.80 -6.14 -20.61
C PRO A 300 10.09 -7.49 -21.28
N LEU A 301 9.71 -8.58 -20.62
CA LEU A 301 10.22 -9.90 -20.93
C LEU A 301 9.12 -10.93 -21.09
N LEU A 302 9.30 -11.82 -22.04
CA LEU A 302 8.55 -13.06 -22.13
C LEU A 302 9.29 -14.13 -21.33
N VAL A 303 8.61 -14.68 -20.34
CA VAL A 303 9.17 -15.70 -19.44
C VAL A 303 8.33 -16.96 -19.52
N ALA A 304 9.00 -18.10 -19.63
CA ALA A 304 8.37 -19.39 -19.76
C ALA A 304 8.98 -20.41 -18.81
N LYS A 305 8.19 -21.44 -18.45
CA LYS A 305 8.73 -22.65 -17.79
C LYS A 305 9.81 -23.26 -18.69
N THR A 306 10.85 -23.79 -18.09
CA THR A 306 11.97 -24.40 -18.82
C THR A 306 11.51 -25.38 -19.90
N LYS A 307 10.51 -26.24 -19.60
CA LYS A 307 9.97 -27.22 -20.55
C LYS A 307 9.18 -26.60 -21.72
N ALA A 308 8.63 -25.39 -21.52
CA ALA A 308 7.84 -24.68 -22.53
C ALA A 308 8.63 -23.64 -23.30
N ALA A 309 9.84 -23.29 -22.86
CA ALA A 309 10.61 -22.15 -23.34
C ALA A 309 10.83 -22.17 -24.87
N GLU A 310 11.18 -23.33 -25.43
CA GLU A 310 11.40 -23.45 -26.88
C GLU A 310 10.10 -23.27 -27.68
N ALA A 311 8.99 -23.83 -27.20
CA ALA A 311 7.69 -23.67 -27.85
C ALA A 311 7.19 -22.21 -27.79
N VAL A 312 7.41 -21.54 -26.65
CA VAL A 312 7.07 -20.13 -26.47
C VAL A 312 7.94 -19.23 -27.37
N SER A 313 9.24 -19.50 -27.48
CA SER A 313 10.11 -18.74 -28.37
C SER A 313 9.75 -18.91 -29.86
N ARG A 314 9.34 -20.14 -30.27
CA ARG A 314 8.78 -20.37 -31.62
C ARG A 314 7.47 -19.63 -31.84
N LEU A 315 6.58 -19.61 -30.84
CA LEU A 315 5.33 -18.86 -30.89
C LEU A 315 5.59 -17.34 -31.06
N ALA A 316 6.52 -16.80 -30.28
CA ALA A 316 6.91 -15.38 -30.34
C ALA A 316 7.53 -15.03 -31.72
N ALA A 317 8.38 -15.89 -32.27
CA ALA A 317 8.95 -15.71 -33.60
C ALA A 317 7.88 -15.63 -34.71
N ASN A 318 6.78 -16.37 -34.58
CA ASN A 318 5.66 -16.33 -35.54
C ASN A 318 4.87 -14.99 -35.47
N LEU A 319 5.03 -14.20 -34.40
CA LEU A 319 4.43 -12.87 -34.31
C LEU A 319 5.26 -11.80 -35.00
N THR A 320 6.56 -12.03 -35.25
CA THR A 320 7.45 -11.07 -35.89
C THR A 320 7.41 -11.09 -37.40
N GLY A 321 6.82 -12.13 -38.02
CA GLY A 321 6.73 -12.30 -39.47
C GLY A 321 5.48 -11.61 -40.06
N ALA A 322 5.71 -10.61 -40.90
CA ALA A 322 4.79 -9.99 -41.85
C ALA A 322 3.35 -9.63 -41.36
N GLY A 323 3.10 -8.37 -41.13
CA GLY A 323 1.74 -7.79 -41.21
C GLY A 323 0.86 -7.90 -39.96
N VAL A 324 1.42 -8.11 -38.76
CA VAL A 324 0.68 -8.20 -37.49
C VAL A 324 0.01 -6.87 -37.06
N VAL A 325 0.24 -5.79 -37.77
CA VAL A 325 -0.09 -4.44 -37.31
C VAL A 325 -1.60 -4.12 -37.27
N VAL A 326 -2.47 -4.84 -37.97
CA VAL A 326 -3.92 -4.49 -38.05
C VAL A 326 -4.84 -5.70 -38.32
N GLY A 327 -4.38 -6.93 -38.20
CA GLY A 327 -5.20 -8.11 -38.53
C GLY A 327 -6.04 -8.58 -37.32
N GLY A 328 -7.36 -8.68 -37.51
CA GLY A 328 -8.19 -9.47 -36.59
C GLY A 328 -7.70 -10.92 -36.49
N GLY A 329 -8.15 -11.64 -35.46
CA GLY A 329 -7.79 -13.05 -35.22
C GLY A 329 -6.81 -13.22 -34.06
N TRP A 330 -6.42 -14.50 -33.85
CA TRP A 330 -5.66 -14.87 -32.66
C TRP A 330 -4.28 -14.19 -32.55
N ARG A 331 -3.61 -13.88 -33.67
CA ARG A 331 -2.28 -13.19 -33.63
C ARG A 331 -2.42 -11.79 -33.08
N GLY A 332 -3.43 -11.02 -33.52
CA GLY A 332 -3.69 -9.68 -32.96
C GLY A 332 -4.10 -9.74 -31.49
N ALA A 333 -4.91 -10.74 -31.10
CA ALA A 333 -5.30 -10.97 -29.71
C ALA A 333 -4.07 -11.29 -28.84
N LEU A 334 -3.20 -12.20 -29.29
CA LEU A 334 -1.99 -12.56 -28.55
C LEU A 334 -1.04 -11.37 -28.44
N THR A 335 -0.81 -10.62 -29.53
CA THR A 335 0.03 -9.39 -29.50
C THR A 335 -0.51 -8.37 -28.49
N ALA A 336 -1.83 -8.20 -28.43
CA ALA A 336 -2.45 -7.29 -27.44
C ALA A 336 -2.28 -7.78 -26.01
N LEU A 337 -2.39 -9.09 -25.77
CA LEU A 337 -2.20 -9.69 -24.42
C LEU A 337 -0.73 -9.69 -23.98
N LEU A 338 0.20 -9.83 -24.90
CA LEU A 338 1.64 -9.72 -24.63
C LEU A 338 2.10 -8.24 -24.46
N GLU A 339 1.17 -7.29 -24.45
CA GLU A 339 1.47 -5.85 -24.36
C GLU A 339 2.43 -5.34 -25.44
N ALA A 340 2.53 -6.08 -26.53
CA ALA A 340 3.46 -5.83 -27.62
C ALA A 340 2.94 -4.81 -28.64
N ASN A 341 2.06 -3.87 -28.26
CA ASN A 341 1.55 -2.83 -29.13
C ASN A 341 2.70 -1.93 -29.63
N GLY A 342 3.11 -2.11 -30.87
CA GLY A 342 4.26 -1.42 -31.44
C GLY A 342 5.64 -1.96 -31.01
N ALA A 343 5.67 -3.00 -30.17
CA ALA A 343 6.87 -3.72 -29.78
C ALA A 343 6.92 -5.09 -30.47
N LEU A 344 8.12 -5.58 -30.73
CA LEU A 344 8.33 -6.89 -31.31
C LEU A 344 9.09 -7.79 -30.34
N PRO A 345 8.67 -9.06 -30.17
CA PRO A 345 9.49 -10.04 -29.45
C PRO A 345 10.85 -10.19 -30.12
N ALA A 346 11.92 -10.03 -29.35
CA ALA A 346 13.30 -10.23 -29.77
C ALA A 346 13.87 -11.44 -29.03
N PRO A 347 14.17 -12.55 -29.72
CA PRO A 347 14.56 -13.80 -29.08
C PRO A 347 15.93 -13.69 -28.40
N LEU A 348 16.04 -14.26 -27.21
CA LEU A 348 17.30 -14.50 -26.52
C LEU A 348 17.83 -15.88 -26.92
N ARG A 349 19.05 -15.93 -27.39
CA ARG A 349 19.71 -17.20 -27.82
C ARG A 349 21.10 -17.31 -27.19
N PRO A 350 21.28 -18.22 -26.22
CA PRO A 350 20.25 -19.10 -25.61
C PRO A 350 19.31 -18.37 -24.67
N PRO A 351 18.14 -18.93 -24.34
CA PRO A 351 17.31 -18.48 -23.24
C PRO A 351 18.10 -18.43 -21.93
N SER A 352 17.83 -17.44 -21.08
CA SER A 352 18.62 -17.18 -19.88
C SER A 352 17.76 -17.34 -18.62
N THR A 353 18.39 -17.68 -17.50
CA THR A 353 17.67 -17.57 -16.21
C THR A 353 17.36 -16.11 -15.90
N PRO A 354 16.28 -15.81 -15.15
CA PRO A 354 15.95 -14.44 -14.80
C PRO A 354 17.10 -13.67 -14.17
N LEU A 355 17.82 -14.28 -13.24
CA LEU A 355 18.93 -13.62 -12.53
C LEU A 355 20.16 -13.39 -13.40
N ASP A 356 20.50 -14.34 -14.29
CA ASP A 356 21.60 -14.16 -15.23
C ASP A 356 21.28 -13.07 -16.26
N TYR A 357 20.02 -13.04 -16.73
CA TYR A 357 19.55 -11.98 -17.60
C TYR A 357 19.67 -10.60 -16.96
N LEU A 358 19.17 -10.45 -15.70
CA LEU A 358 19.24 -9.19 -14.97
C LEU A 358 20.69 -8.79 -14.65
N ALA A 359 21.59 -9.76 -14.38
CA ALA A 359 23.01 -9.50 -14.15
C ALA A 359 23.70 -8.92 -15.39
N GLY A 360 23.20 -9.22 -16.60
CA GLY A 360 23.65 -8.62 -17.84
C GLY A 360 23.34 -7.14 -18.01
N ALA A 361 22.38 -6.61 -17.24
CA ALA A 361 22.01 -5.21 -17.19
C ALA A 361 22.70 -4.50 -16.01
N GLY A 362 23.92 -4.02 -16.25
CA GLY A 362 24.75 -3.46 -15.17
C GLY A 362 24.04 -2.40 -14.35
N GLY A 363 24.08 -2.54 -13.02
CA GLY A 363 23.46 -1.66 -12.04
C GLY A 363 22.00 -1.97 -11.71
N PHE A 364 21.27 -2.68 -12.57
CA PHE A 364 19.83 -2.90 -12.35
C PHE A 364 19.57 -3.84 -11.18
N ARG A 365 20.14 -5.03 -11.19
CA ARG A 365 19.97 -6.00 -10.11
C ARG A 365 20.51 -5.48 -8.79
N GLU A 366 21.65 -4.80 -8.82
CA GLU A 366 22.30 -4.21 -7.66
C GLU A 366 21.41 -3.16 -6.99
N ALA A 367 20.65 -2.38 -7.77
CA ALA A 367 19.73 -1.37 -7.24
C ALA A 367 18.65 -1.98 -6.32
N TYR A 368 18.16 -3.17 -6.67
CA TYR A 368 17.14 -3.87 -5.89
C TYR A 368 17.71 -4.81 -4.82
N SER A 369 19.02 -4.95 -4.74
CA SER A 369 19.70 -5.80 -3.77
C SER A 369 20.31 -5.04 -2.60
N GLN A 370 20.19 -3.71 -2.58
CA GLN A 370 20.78 -2.87 -1.55
C GLN A 370 19.90 -2.78 -0.32
N ALA A 371 20.49 -3.08 0.84
CA ALA A 371 19.93 -2.65 2.12
C ALA A 371 20.28 -1.17 2.36
N GLY A 372 19.30 -0.32 2.63
CA GLY A 372 19.52 1.11 2.88
C GLY A 372 20.39 1.37 4.09
N CYS A 373 20.19 0.61 5.16
CA CYS A 373 20.96 0.74 6.41
C CYS A 373 21.35 -0.61 7.01
N THR A 374 22.43 -0.61 7.79
CA THR A 374 22.89 -1.76 8.57
C THR A 374 22.94 -1.37 10.06
N PRO A 375 22.23 -2.08 10.97
CA PRO A 375 21.33 -3.20 10.69
C PRO A 375 20.10 -2.78 9.88
N SER A 376 19.53 -3.73 9.11
CA SER A 376 18.33 -3.47 8.31
C SER A 376 17.14 -3.15 9.23
N ARG A 377 16.40 -2.11 8.90
CA ARG A 377 15.16 -1.76 9.59
C ARG A 377 13.98 -2.41 8.88
N HIS A 378 12.93 -2.68 9.61
CA HIS A 378 11.68 -3.20 9.07
C HIS A 378 10.49 -2.63 9.83
N ILE A 379 9.33 -2.70 9.22
CA ILE A 379 8.04 -2.31 9.80
C ILE A 379 7.18 -3.55 9.88
N VAL A 380 6.78 -3.92 11.09
CA VAL A 380 5.95 -5.08 11.37
C VAL A 380 4.48 -4.67 11.39
N MET A 381 3.70 -5.15 10.43
CA MET A 381 2.27 -4.97 10.36
C MET A 381 1.54 -6.13 11.05
N CYS A 382 0.63 -5.82 11.96
CA CYS A 382 -0.20 -6.81 12.64
C CYS A 382 -1.46 -7.12 11.84
N THR A 383 -1.79 -8.41 11.72
CA THR A 383 -2.95 -8.94 11.01
C THR A 383 -3.78 -9.83 11.94
N THR A 384 -5.09 -9.94 11.69
CA THR A 384 -6.04 -10.64 12.58
C THR A 384 -6.55 -11.97 12.03
N SER A 385 -6.40 -12.19 10.72
CA SER A 385 -6.87 -13.39 10.05
C SER A 385 -5.80 -14.02 9.15
N ILE A 386 -6.02 -15.26 8.73
CA ILE A 386 -5.15 -15.95 7.76
C ILE A 386 -5.15 -15.21 6.42
N LEU A 387 -6.30 -14.67 6.01
CA LEU A 387 -6.40 -13.95 4.73
C LEU A 387 -5.66 -12.61 4.77
N GLU A 388 -5.77 -11.88 5.89
CA GLU A 388 -4.98 -10.67 6.08
C GLU A 388 -3.48 -10.97 6.12
N GLN A 389 -3.07 -12.03 6.81
CA GLN A 389 -1.68 -12.48 6.85
C GLN A 389 -1.16 -12.77 5.44
N ASN A 390 -1.90 -13.56 4.66
CA ASN A 390 -1.51 -13.91 3.29
C ASN A 390 -1.44 -12.68 2.39
N LYS A 391 -2.39 -11.74 2.50
CA LYS A 391 -2.37 -10.49 1.72
C LYS A 391 -1.22 -9.59 2.15
N CYS A 392 -0.91 -9.52 3.45
CA CYS A 392 0.21 -8.76 3.98
C CYS A 392 1.56 -9.36 3.52
N GLU A 393 1.73 -10.67 3.55
CA GLU A 393 2.94 -11.32 3.04
C GLU A 393 3.13 -11.08 1.54
N TRP A 394 2.04 -11.08 0.78
CA TRP A 394 2.09 -10.70 -0.63
C TRP A 394 2.46 -9.23 -0.82
N LEU A 395 1.91 -8.32 0.01
CA LEU A 395 2.29 -6.92 0.03
C LEU A 395 3.78 -6.75 0.36
N SER A 396 4.30 -7.50 1.35
CA SER A 396 5.72 -7.49 1.72
C SER A 396 6.62 -7.90 0.55
N GLU A 397 6.26 -8.97 -0.16
CA GLU A 397 6.98 -9.43 -1.35
C GLU A 397 6.93 -8.39 -2.48
N ALA A 398 5.74 -7.84 -2.76
CA ALA A 398 5.60 -6.79 -3.75
C ALA A 398 6.41 -5.53 -3.38
N ALA A 399 6.38 -5.13 -2.11
CA ALA A 399 7.15 -4.00 -1.60
C ALA A 399 8.66 -4.20 -1.81
N ALA A 400 9.17 -5.40 -1.52
CA ALA A 400 10.58 -5.74 -1.72
C ALA A 400 10.98 -5.72 -3.20
N VAL A 401 10.12 -6.22 -4.10
CA VAL A 401 10.33 -6.17 -5.57
C VAL A 401 10.48 -4.74 -6.06
N TYR A 402 9.75 -3.80 -5.48
CA TYR A 402 9.79 -2.38 -5.86
C TYR A 402 10.68 -1.52 -4.97
N GLY A 403 11.56 -2.14 -4.17
CA GLY A 403 12.58 -1.45 -3.39
C GLY A 403 12.03 -0.55 -2.27
N VAL A 404 10.91 -0.92 -1.65
CA VAL A 404 10.36 -0.19 -0.51
C VAL A 404 11.21 -0.44 0.74
N GLU A 405 11.69 0.62 1.35
CA GLU A 405 12.50 0.59 2.57
C GLU A 405 11.98 1.58 3.61
N PRO A 406 11.97 1.21 4.91
CA PRO A 406 12.25 -0.11 5.52
C PRO A 406 11.33 -1.24 5.01
N ALA A 407 11.85 -2.48 5.03
CA ALA A 407 11.09 -3.65 4.60
C ALA A 407 9.84 -3.87 5.45
N VAL A 408 8.77 -4.36 4.84
CA VAL A 408 7.51 -4.72 5.52
C VAL A 408 7.57 -6.17 5.97
N GLN A 409 7.14 -6.45 7.19
CA GLN A 409 6.94 -7.79 7.74
C GLN A 409 5.53 -7.91 8.31
N CYS A 410 5.02 -9.12 8.43
CA CYS A 410 3.66 -9.39 8.86
C CYS A 410 3.67 -10.31 10.08
N LEU A 411 2.87 -9.99 11.08
CA LEU A 411 2.71 -10.79 12.30
C LEU A 411 1.23 -10.96 12.61
N ARG A 412 0.76 -12.21 12.58
CA ARG A 412 -0.63 -12.52 12.90
C ARG A 412 -0.87 -12.62 14.40
N LYS A 413 -2.01 -12.09 14.84
CA LYS A 413 -2.61 -12.24 16.16
C LYS A 413 -4.04 -12.80 16.03
N ASP A 414 -4.62 -13.17 17.15
CA ASP A 414 -5.92 -13.85 17.16
C ASP A 414 -7.08 -12.90 16.85
N ASP A 415 -6.96 -11.63 17.27
CA ASP A 415 -7.98 -10.60 17.08
C ASP A 415 -7.39 -9.18 17.06
N GLN A 416 -8.25 -8.19 16.85
CA GLN A 416 -7.86 -6.79 16.78
C GLN A 416 -7.33 -6.25 18.13
N ALA A 417 -7.87 -6.72 19.26
CA ALA A 417 -7.40 -6.32 20.59
C ALA A 417 -5.97 -6.81 20.82
N ALA A 418 -5.68 -8.06 20.43
CA ALA A 418 -4.34 -8.64 20.49
C ALA A 418 -3.37 -7.91 19.57
N CYS A 419 -3.81 -7.47 18.37
CA CYS A 419 -3.01 -6.62 17.48
C CYS A 419 -2.69 -5.27 18.12
N MET A 420 -3.69 -4.57 18.68
CA MET A 420 -3.47 -3.30 19.38
C MET A 420 -2.49 -3.48 20.54
N GLN A 421 -2.62 -4.57 21.31
CA GLN A 421 -1.69 -4.88 22.40
C GLN A 421 -0.28 -5.20 21.89
N ALA A 422 -0.15 -5.86 20.73
CA ALA A 422 1.13 -6.14 20.08
C ALA A 422 1.84 -4.84 19.63
N VAL A 423 1.08 -3.86 19.13
CA VAL A 423 1.62 -2.53 18.80
C VAL A 423 2.05 -1.78 20.06
N LYS A 424 1.23 -1.80 21.12
CA LYS A 424 1.58 -1.21 22.43
C LYS A 424 2.90 -1.76 22.98
N ASN A 425 3.08 -3.07 22.91
CA ASN A 425 4.27 -3.77 23.43
C ASN A 425 5.47 -3.70 22.48
N GLY A 426 5.30 -3.20 21.24
CA GLY A 426 6.39 -3.06 20.26
C GLY A 426 6.76 -4.36 19.53
N SER A 427 5.94 -5.42 19.60
CA SER A 427 6.10 -6.62 18.76
C SER A 427 5.53 -6.41 17.34
N CYS A 428 4.65 -5.43 17.17
CA CYS A 428 4.24 -4.87 15.89
C CYS A 428 4.47 -3.36 15.92
N ASP A 429 4.60 -2.76 14.75
CA ASP A 429 4.71 -1.31 14.60
C ASP A 429 3.37 -0.67 14.29
N VAL A 430 2.54 -1.36 13.49
CA VAL A 430 1.25 -0.85 13.04
C VAL A 430 0.18 -1.94 13.00
N THR A 431 -1.06 -1.50 13.11
CA THR A 431 -2.26 -2.29 12.77
C THR A 431 -3.29 -1.40 12.11
N VAL A 432 -4.11 -1.95 11.23
CA VAL A 432 -5.22 -1.25 10.58
C VAL A 432 -6.51 -1.61 11.30
N ALA A 433 -7.32 -0.62 11.65
CA ALA A 433 -8.59 -0.85 12.31
C ALA A 433 -9.62 0.25 12.01
N SER A 434 -10.89 -0.03 12.28
CA SER A 434 -12.00 0.92 12.14
C SER A 434 -11.95 2.04 13.19
N GLY A 435 -12.75 3.08 12.97
CA GLY A 435 -12.92 4.18 13.92
C GLY A 435 -13.45 3.78 15.31
N ASP A 436 -14.01 2.57 15.47
CA ASP A 436 -14.45 2.04 16.76
C ASP A 436 -13.30 1.82 17.76
N TRP A 437 -12.07 1.80 17.28
CA TRP A 437 -10.89 1.64 18.12
C TRP A 437 -10.26 2.95 18.57
N LEU A 438 -10.66 4.10 18.03
CA LEU A 438 -10.00 5.39 18.27
C LEU A 438 -9.89 5.74 19.76
N VAL A 439 -10.99 5.70 20.49
CA VAL A 439 -11.02 6.05 21.92
C VAL A 439 -10.18 5.08 22.76
N ARG A 440 -10.41 3.78 22.56
CA ARG A 440 -9.73 2.74 23.32
C ARG A 440 -8.21 2.71 23.03
N ALA A 441 -7.83 2.88 21.77
CA ALA A 441 -6.42 2.91 21.37
C ALA A 441 -5.67 4.05 22.03
N GLU A 442 -6.24 5.25 22.04
CA GLU A 442 -5.61 6.42 22.66
C GLU A 442 -5.58 6.32 24.18
N ARG A 443 -6.73 6.06 24.79
CA ARG A 443 -6.89 6.06 26.26
C ARG A 443 -6.18 4.91 26.95
N ASP A 444 -6.40 3.66 26.49
CA ASP A 444 -5.98 2.46 27.21
C ASP A 444 -4.63 1.92 26.73
N MET A 445 -4.24 2.28 25.52
CA MET A 445 -3.07 1.69 24.87
C MET A 445 -2.00 2.70 24.49
N SER A 446 -2.27 4.01 24.57
CA SER A 446 -1.36 5.09 24.14
C SER A 446 -0.95 4.95 22.66
N LEU A 447 -1.89 4.46 21.83
CA LEU A 447 -1.74 4.37 20.40
C LEU A 447 -2.44 5.57 19.73
N ILE A 448 -1.89 6.02 18.62
CA ILE A 448 -2.45 7.13 17.84
C ILE A 448 -2.71 6.69 16.40
N PRO A 449 -3.76 7.18 15.75
CA PRO A 449 -3.92 7.06 14.32
C PRO A 449 -2.91 7.98 13.62
N ILE A 450 -2.03 7.40 12.81
CA ILE A 450 -0.99 8.16 12.08
C ILE A 450 -1.34 8.35 10.61
N LEU A 451 -2.20 7.49 10.07
CA LEU A 451 -2.74 7.56 8.71
C LEU A 451 -4.21 7.15 8.72
N HIS A 452 -4.95 7.72 7.80
CA HIS A 452 -6.38 7.51 7.64
C HIS A 452 -6.69 6.99 6.24
N GLU A 453 -7.55 5.97 6.16
CA GLU A 453 -8.11 5.49 4.90
C GLU A 453 -9.18 6.47 4.42
N THR A 454 -8.87 7.26 3.40
CA THR A 454 -9.74 8.32 2.92
C THR A 454 -10.57 7.89 1.70
N THR A 455 -11.77 8.44 1.59
CA THR A 455 -12.64 8.34 0.41
C THR A 455 -13.11 9.73 -0.02
N PRO A 456 -13.29 10.00 -1.33
CA PRO A 456 -13.78 11.29 -1.80
C PRO A 456 -15.27 11.51 -1.54
N ILE A 457 -16.01 10.46 -1.17
CA ILE A 457 -17.46 10.49 -0.98
C ILE A 457 -17.77 10.22 0.48
N ILE A 458 -18.34 11.22 1.17
CA ILE A 458 -18.65 11.11 2.61
C ILE A 458 -19.58 9.93 2.95
N ASN A 459 -20.52 9.61 2.06
CA ASN A 459 -21.42 8.47 2.25
C ASN A 459 -20.72 7.11 2.18
N GLN A 460 -19.47 7.07 1.75
CA GLN A 460 -18.60 5.88 1.80
C GLN A 460 -17.68 5.86 3.03
N SER A 461 -17.68 6.94 3.82
CA SER A 461 -17.03 6.99 5.13
C SER A 461 -17.86 6.21 6.15
N THR A 462 -17.27 5.91 7.30
CA THR A 462 -18.01 5.35 8.42
C THR A 462 -18.87 6.44 9.06
N THR A 463 -20.17 6.41 8.80
CA THR A 463 -21.14 7.37 9.34
C THR A 463 -21.91 6.74 10.49
N VAL A 464 -22.45 7.54 11.41
CA VAL A 464 -23.32 7.07 12.50
C VAL A 464 -24.73 7.58 12.26
N VAL A 465 -25.64 6.66 11.95
CA VAL A 465 -27.06 6.93 11.71
C VAL A 465 -27.92 6.04 12.59
N ALA A 466 -29.03 6.56 13.13
CA ALA A 466 -30.03 5.77 13.83
C ALA A 466 -30.97 5.12 12.81
N TYR A 467 -31.08 3.79 12.83
CA TYR A 467 -32.02 3.04 12.01
C TYR A 467 -33.06 2.34 12.86
N VAL A 468 -34.31 2.39 12.41
CA VAL A 468 -35.46 1.74 13.05
C VAL A 468 -36.23 0.95 12.00
N ARG A 469 -37.09 0.01 12.44
CA ARG A 469 -37.99 -0.66 11.51
C ARG A 469 -39.01 0.33 10.94
N GLU A 470 -39.39 0.15 9.67
CA GLU A 470 -40.30 1.09 9.00
C GLU A 470 -41.69 1.17 9.65
N ASP A 471 -42.15 0.07 10.24
CA ASP A 471 -43.44 -0.03 10.99
C ASP A 471 -43.42 0.64 12.37
N ALA A 472 -42.25 0.99 12.89
CA ALA A 472 -42.08 1.68 14.15
C ALA A 472 -42.55 3.15 14.05
N LYS A 473 -43.33 3.59 15.05
CA LYS A 473 -43.82 4.98 15.21
C LYS A 473 -42.72 5.87 15.83
N LEU A 474 -41.53 5.83 15.27
CA LEU A 474 -40.36 6.59 15.67
C LEU A 474 -39.93 7.47 14.48
N PHE A 475 -39.89 8.79 14.69
CA PHE A 475 -39.67 9.74 13.58
C PHE A 475 -38.52 10.71 13.84
N LYS A 476 -38.14 10.94 15.09
CA LYS A 476 -37.06 11.84 15.47
C LYS A 476 -36.26 11.27 16.65
N MET A 477 -35.08 11.82 16.88
CA MET A 477 -34.12 11.30 17.88
C MET A 477 -34.70 11.32 19.29
N ALA A 478 -35.55 12.27 19.62
CA ALA A 478 -36.24 12.33 20.93
C ALA A 478 -37.21 11.15 21.17
N ASP A 479 -37.76 10.57 20.08
CA ASP A 479 -38.69 9.42 20.18
C ASP A 479 -37.97 8.13 20.59
N LEU A 480 -36.63 8.11 20.58
CA LEU A 480 -35.83 6.96 20.98
C LEU A 480 -35.78 6.75 22.49
N LYS A 481 -36.32 7.68 23.28
CA LYS A 481 -36.38 7.56 24.73
C LYS A 481 -37.27 6.38 25.14
N GLY A 482 -36.73 5.51 26.00
CA GLY A 482 -37.40 4.29 26.45
C GLY A 482 -37.38 3.12 25.48
N THR A 483 -36.66 3.24 24.35
CA THR A 483 -36.44 2.15 23.37
C THR A 483 -35.28 1.25 23.77
N ARG A 484 -35.17 0.09 23.10
CA ARG A 484 -34.04 -0.84 23.19
C ARG A 484 -33.03 -0.48 22.07
N ALA A 485 -31.78 -0.12 22.44
CA ALA A 485 -30.77 0.34 21.53
C ALA A 485 -29.72 -0.74 21.27
N ALA A 486 -29.26 -0.85 20.03
CA ALA A 486 -28.10 -1.67 19.63
C ALA A 486 -26.98 -0.83 19.05
N PHE A 487 -25.79 -1.03 19.61
CA PHE A 487 -24.54 -0.42 19.16
C PHE A 487 -23.61 -1.47 18.57
N PRO A 488 -22.79 -1.13 17.59
CA PRO A 488 -21.78 -2.05 17.02
C PRO A 488 -20.78 -2.54 18.07
N ARG A 489 -20.37 -1.63 18.95
CA ARG A 489 -19.38 -1.90 19.99
C ARG A 489 -19.51 -0.90 21.13
N PHE A 490 -19.28 -1.41 22.36
CA PHE A 490 -19.08 -0.57 23.54
C PHE A 490 -17.81 0.29 23.36
N ASP A 491 -17.87 1.55 23.80
CA ASP A 491 -16.74 2.48 23.71
C ASP A 491 -16.25 2.79 22.27
N GLY A 492 -17.08 2.44 21.28
CA GLY A 492 -16.80 2.67 19.86
C GLY A 492 -17.33 4.00 19.31
N LEU A 493 -17.16 4.20 18.01
CA LEU A 493 -17.56 5.42 17.28
C LEU A 493 -19.05 5.76 17.50
N ALA A 494 -19.93 4.80 17.25
CA ALA A 494 -21.38 5.00 17.41
C ALA A 494 -21.75 5.29 18.86
N TRP A 495 -21.13 4.59 19.81
CA TRP A 495 -21.34 4.78 21.25
C TRP A 495 -21.13 6.23 21.67
N HIS A 496 -19.93 6.74 21.47
CA HIS A 496 -19.58 8.11 21.88
C HIS A 496 -20.35 9.18 21.11
N SER A 497 -20.54 8.98 19.80
CA SER A 497 -21.28 9.93 18.97
C SER A 497 -22.73 10.10 19.42
N VAL A 498 -23.42 9.00 19.69
CA VAL A 498 -24.83 9.00 20.08
C VAL A 498 -25.00 9.55 21.48
N LEU A 499 -24.19 9.10 22.44
CA LEU A 499 -24.29 9.58 23.83
C LEU A 499 -24.06 11.10 23.93
N ARG A 500 -23.06 11.60 23.23
CA ARG A 500 -22.78 13.04 23.16
C ARG A 500 -23.95 13.80 22.52
N TYR A 501 -24.45 13.30 21.41
CA TYR A 501 -25.58 13.93 20.72
C TYR A 501 -26.80 14.00 21.61
N LEU A 502 -27.18 12.89 22.27
CA LEU A 502 -28.33 12.84 23.19
C LEU A 502 -28.11 13.70 24.44
N ALA A 503 -26.90 13.72 24.99
CA ALA A 503 -26.58 14.57 26.13
C ALA A 503 -26.76 16.07 25.79
N ASN A 504 -26.40 16.48 24.60
CA ASN A 504 -26.58 17.85 24.12
C ASN A 504 -28.07 18.21 23.95
N ILE A 505 -28.87 17.31 23.38
CA ILE A 505 -30.32 17.55 23.17
C ILE A 505 -31.07 17.60 24.51
N GLU A 506 -30.86 16.59 25.35
CA GLU A 506 -31.52 16.48 26.65
C GLU A 506 -30.95 17.45 27.69
N LYS A 507 -29.88 18.16 27.40
CA LYS A 507 -29.12 19.03 28.34
C LYS A 507 -28.70 18.30 29.60
N ASN A 508 -28.37 17.04 29.48
CA ASN A 508 -28.00 16.11 30.54
C ASN A 508 -26.55 15.66 30.41
N THR A 509 -26.04 14.98 31.42
CA THR A 509 -24.75 14.32 31.35
C THR A 509 -24.82 12.98 30.58
N CYS A 510 -23.73 12.47 30.08
CA CYS A 510 -23.65 11.12 29.49
C CYS A 510 -24.14 10.05 30.46
N LYS A 511 -23.85 10.20 31.75
CA LYS A 511 -24.30 9.29 32.82
C LYS A 511 -25.83 9.23 32.94
N ASP A 512 -26.49 10.35 32.82
CA ASP A 512 -27.95 10.42 32.88
C ASP A 512 -28.57 9.75 31.65
N ILE A 513 -27.97 9.92 30.46
CA ILE A 513 -28.40 9.25 29.23
C ILE A 513 -28.25 7.73 29.37
N LEU A 514 -27.13 7.25 29.89
CA LEU A 514 -26.88 5.82 30.09
C LEU A 514 -27.82 5.20 31.11
N ASN A 515 -28.19 5.93 32.18
CA ASN A 515 -29.00 5.42 33.27
C ASN A 515 -30.51 5.51 33.04
N GLY A 516 -31.00 6.26 32.05
CA GLY A 516 -32.41 6.49 31.93
C GLY A 516 -33.01 6.83 30.57
N PHE A 517 -32.18 7.00 29.53
CA PHE A 517 -32.70 7.31 28.21
C PHE A 517 -33.21 6.06 27.49
N PHE A 518 -32.40 4.99 27.42
CA PHE A 518 -32.78 3.73 26.81
C PHE A 518 -33.36 2.75 27.86
N LYS A 519 -34.29 1.92 27.43
CA LYS A 519 -34.84 0.83 28.26
C LYS A 519 -33.82 -0.28 28.48
N SER A 520 -33.10 -0.66 27.43
CA SER A 520 -31.97 -1.57 27.48
C SER A 520 -30.99 -1.25 26.33
N ILE A 521 -29.74 -1.66 26.48
CA ILE A 521 -28.68 -1.38 25.55
C ILE A 521 -27.98 -2.70 25.19
N CYS A 522 -27.78 -2.94 23.89
CA CYS A 522 -26.82 -3.93 23.39
C CYS A 522 -25.55 -3.21 23.00
N ALA A 523 -24.48 -3.42 23.76
CA ALA A 523 -23.15 -2.85 23.49
C ALA A 523 -22.08 -3.94 23.68
N PRO A 524 -21.77 -4.71 22.62
CA PRO A 524 -20.76 -5.78 22.65
C PRO A 524 -19.39 -5.28 23.12
N GLY A 525 -18.67 -6.09 23.89
CA GLY A 525 -17.35 -5.73 24.47
C GLY A 525 -17.44 -4.99 25.81
N VAL A 526 -18.61 -4.73 26.37
CA VAL A 526 -18.77 -4.09 27.68
C VAL A 526 -18.31 -4.99 28.83
N ASP A 527 -18.35 -6.29 28.66
CA ASP A 527 -17.92 -7.32 29.62
C ASP A 527 -16.42 -7.29 29.90
N GLU A 528 -15.63 -6.69 29.03
CA GLU A 528 -14.22 -6.42 29.28
C GLU A 528 -13.99 -5.35 30.37
N TYR A 529 -14.99 -4.49 30.62
CA TYR A 529 -14.88 -3.33 31.51
C TYR A 529 -15.76 -3.43 32.75
N VAL A 530 -16.92 -4.07 32.64
CA VAL A 530 -17.95 -4.12 33.69
C VAL A 530 -18.26 -5.56 34.05
N LYS A 531 -18.08 -5.93 35.33
CA LYS A 531 -18.31 -7.31 35.80
C LYS A 531 -19.77 -7.74 35.76
N ASP A 532 -20.71 -6.82 35.97
CA ASP A 532 -22.15 -7.07 35.85
C ASP A 532 -22.71 -6.38 34.62
N SER A 533 -22.40 -6.99 33.46
CA SER A 533 -22.72 -6.45 32.15
C SER A 533 -24.09 -6.84 31.61
N LYS A 534 -24.90 -7.59 32.35
CA LYS A 534 -26.17 -8.16 31.86
C LYS A 534 -27.10 -7.15 31.19
N MET A 535 -27.30 -5.98 31.80
CA MET A 535 -28.15 -4.94 31.23
C MET A 535 -27.61 -4.30 29.95
N TRP A 536 -26.32 -4.45 29.69
CA TRP A 536 -25.59 -3.87 28.55
C TRP A 536 -25.43 -4.83 27.36
N ILE A 537 -25.83 -6.09 27.55
CA ILE A 537 -25.85 -7.12 26.51
C ILE A 537 -27.26 -7.65 26.25
N GLU A 538 -28.24 -7.14 26.99
CA GLU A 538 -29.65 -7.47 26.78
C GLU A 538 -30.11 -7.00 25.42
N GLY A 539 -30.66 -7.91 24.62
CA GLY A 539 -31.03 -7.61 23.24
C GLY A 539 -29.93 -7.81 22.22
N CYS A 540 -28.71 -8.14 22.65
CA CYS A 540 -27.65 -8.54 21.69
C CYS A 540 -27.97 -9.91 21.05
N VAL A 541 -27.44 -10.11 19.86
CA VAL A 541 -27.40 -11.42 19.22
C VAL A 541 -26.24 -12.22 19.80
N VAL A 542 -26.51 -13.50 20.16
CA VAL A 542 -25.49 -14.41 20.69
C VAL A 542 -25.38 -15.61 19.76
N GLU A 543 -24.20 -15.95 19.31
CA GLU A 543 -23.87 -17.14 18.54
C GLU A 543 -22.74 -17.91 19.25
N GLU A 544 -22.92 -19.22 19.36
CA GLU A 544 -21.97 -20.12 20.05
C GLU A 544 -21.52 -19.61 21.43
N GLY A 545 -22.41 -18.93 22.14
CA GLY A 545 -22.14 -18.37 23.48
C GLY A 545 -21.37 -17.03 23.48
N LYS A 546 -21.09 -16.44 22.31
CA LYS A 546 -20.46 -15.13 22.17
C LYS A 546 -21.43 -14.10 21.62
N VAL A 547 -21.32 -12.88 22.10
CA VAL A 547 -22.06 -11.74 21.56
C VAL A 547 -21.51 -11.38 20.19
N VAL A 548 -22.38 -11.22 19.19
CA VAL A 548 -22.00 -10.81 17.84
C VAL A 548 -21.69 -9.32 17.84
N GLU A 549 -20.44 -8.97 17.57
CA GLU A 549 -19.95 -7.59 17.51
C GLU A 549 -20.10 -6.97 16.12
N GLY A 550 -19.92 -5.65 16.05
CA GLY A 550 -19.87 -4.87 14.83
C GLY A 550 -21.25 -4.48 14.29
N GLU A 551 -21.22 -3.77 13.16
CA GLU A 551 -22.46 -3.21 12.58
C GLU A 551 -23.45 -4.30 12.14
N TRP A 552 -22.97 -5.45 11.69
CA TRP A 552 -23.87 -6.56 11.33
C TRP A 552 -24.56 -7.18 12.56
N GLY A 553 -23.89 -7.24 13.72
CA GLY A 553 -24.49 -7.68 14.97
C GLY A 553 -25.60 -6.72 15.44
N ALA A 554 -25.36 -5.42 15.39
CA ALA A 554 -26.35 -4.41 15.72
C ALA A 554 -27.53 -4.39 14.72
N LEU A 555 -27.27 -4.50 13.42
CA LEU A 555 -28.30 -4.62 12.39
C LEU A 555 -29.17 -5.87 12.59
N ARG A 556 -28.54 -7.00 12.85
CA ARG A 556 -29.25 -8.27 13.11
C ARG A 556 -30.15 -8.18 14.35
N SER A 557 -29.67 -7.50 15.42
CA SER A 557 -30.48 -7.24 16.60
C SER A 557 -31.78 -6.46 16.27
N LEU A 558 -31.68 -5.46 15.36
CA LEU A 558 -32.84 -4.72 14.87
C LEU A 558 -33.76 -5.57 14.00
N VAL A 559 -33.22 -6.31 13.06
CA VAL A 559 -33.98 -7.17 12.11
C VAL A 559 -34.70 -8.30 12.85
N GLU A 560 -34.06 -8.92 13.82
CA GLU A 560 -34.65 -9.97 14.66
C GLU A 560 -35.66 -9.42 15.73
N GLY A 561 -35.75 -8.09 15.87
CA GLY A 561 -36.65 -7.43 16.83
C GLY A 561 -36.17 -7.47 18.28
N LYS A 562 -34.90 -7.75 18.51
CA LYS A 562 -34.25 -7.71 19.81
C LYS A 562 -34.01 -6.27 20.29
N SER A 563 -33.73 -5.36 19.32
CA SER A 563 -33.65 -3.92 19.53
C SER A 563 -34.74 -3.16 18.73
N ASP A 564 -35.04 -1.94 19.13
CA ASP A 564 -35.96 -1.03 18.44
C ASP A 564 -35.24 -0.03 17.57
N VAL A 565 -34.00 0.30 17.93
CA VAL A 565 -33.06 1.14 17.15
C VAL A 565 -31.69 0.50 17.09
N ALA A 566 -31.03 0.62 15.93
CA ALA A 566 -29.63 0.27 15.75
C ALA A 566 -28.85 1.47 15.17
N PHE A 567 -27.65 1.70 15.69
CA PHE A 567 -26.77 2.76 15.21
C PHE A 567 -25.72 2.17 14.27
N LEU A 568 -25.83 2.49 12.98
CA LEU A 568 -25.09 1.86 11.90
C LEU A 568 -24.55 2.90 10.92
N SER A 569 -23.61 2.49 10.07
CA SER A 569 -23.19 3.30 8.92
C SER A 569 -24.18 3.23 7.75
N MET A 570 -24.17 4.28 6.92
CA MET A 570 -24.92 4.28 5.67
C MET A 570 -24.44 3.17 4.72
N ALA A 571 -23.17 2.79 4.81
CA ALA A 571 -22.62 1.71 4.02
C ALA A 571 -23.25 0.36 4.35
N THR A 572 -23.37 0.03 5.63
CA THR A 572 -24.04 -1.20 6.10
C THR A 572 -25.52 -1.21 5.75
N TYR A 573 -26.21 -0.08 5.92
CA TYR A 573 -27.60 0.06 5.46
C TYR A 573 -27.75 -0.22 3.96
N ASN A 574 -26.91 0.37 3.13
CA ASN A 574 -26.95 0.18 1.68
C ASN A 574 -26.69 -1.27 1.29
N GLN A 575 -25.73 -1.95 1.95
CA GLN A 575 -25.48 -3.38 1.73
C GLN A 575 -26.71 -4.24 2.08
N TYR A 576 -27.40 -3.90 3.17
CA TYR A 576 -28.62 -4.61 3.58
C TYR A 576 -29.75 -4.43 2.57
N VAL A 577 -30.04 -3.19 2.15
CA VAL A 577 -31.08 -2.89 1.16
C VAL A 577 -30.76 -3.51 -0.21
N ALA A 578 -29.49 -3.51 -0.61
CA ALA A 578 -29.03 -4.13 -1.86
C ALA A 578 -28.94 -5.67 -1.78
N LYS A 579 -29.29 -6.29 -0.63
CA LYS A 579 -29.18 -7.75 -0.40
C LYS A 579 -27.76 -8.29 -0.65
N GLN A 580 -26.76 -7.51 -0.28
CA GLN A 580 -25.34 -7.87 -0.45
C GLN A 580 -24.73 -8.55 0.78
N ILE A 581 -25.47 -8.66 1.88
CA ILE A 581 -25.03 -9.37 3.09
C ILE A 581 -25.39 -10.86 2.90
N PRO A 582 -24.40 -11.76 2.79
CA PRO A 582 -24.61 -13.16 2.47
C PRO A 582 -24.94 -14.01 3.70
N GLU A 583 -25.80 -13.50 4.61
CA GLU A 583 -26.10 -14.14 5.89
C GLU A 583 -27.53 -14.66 5.94
N PRO A 584 -27.78 -15.84 6.55
CA PRO A 584 -29.09 -16.47 6.58
C PRO A 584 -30.12 -15.72 7.43
N TRP A 585 -29.69 -14.85 8.34
CA TRP A 585 -30.57 -14.02 9.16
C TRP A 585 -31.15 -12.81 8.44
N VAL A 586 -30.64 -12.46 7.26
CA VAL A 586 -31.12 -11.34 6.45
C VAL A 586 -32.54 -11.63 5.98
N LYS A 587 -33.52 -10.91 6.57
CA LYS A 587 -34.93 -11.00 6.24
C LYS A 587 -35.39 -9.75 5.48
N ASP A 588 -36.52 -9.83 4.79
CA ASP A 588 -37.15 -8.69 4.12
C ASP A 588 -37.83 -7.72 5.13
N VAL A 589 -37.11 -7.35 6.19
CA VAL A 589 -37.55 -6.33 7.15
C VAL A 589 -37.14 -4.97 6.62
N LYS A 590 -38.11 -4.11 6.35
CA LYS A 590 -37.83 -2.74 5.94
C LYS A 590 -37.40 -1.90 7.12
N ILE A 591 -36.32 -1.17 6.96
CA ILE A 591 -35.78 -0.24 7.96
C ILE A 591 -35.66 1.16 7.34
N LYS A 592 -35.77 2.19 8.18
CA LYS A 592 -35.65 3.59 7.79
C LYS A 592 -34.69 4.34 8.71
N PRO A 593 -33.97 5.36 8.20
CA PRO A 593 -33.14 6.22 9.03
C PRO A 593 -34.00 7.21 9.84
N ILE A 594 -33.49 7.60 11.01
CA ILE A 594 -33.91 8.77 11.75
C ILE A 594 -32.76 9.78 11.70
N CYS A 595 -33.03 10.94 11.10
CA CYS A 595 -32.04 11.98 10.96
C CYS A 595 -31.90 12.83 12.22
N ALA A 596 -30.70 13.31 12.49
CA ALA A 596 -30.46 14.33 13.51
C ALA A 596 -31.19 15.62 13.12
N GLU A 597 -31.85 16.27 14.07
CA GLU A 597 -32.72 17.45 13.83
C GLU A 597 -31.96 18.61 13.15
N ASP A 598 -30.66 18.73 13.39
CA ASP A 598 -29.81 19.81 12.86
C ASP A 598 -29.28 19.53 11.46
N ASN A 599 -29.52 18.34 10.91
CA ASN A 599 -28.81 17.90 9.71
C ASN A 599 -29.61 16.99 8.77
N GLU A 600 -30.77 17.46 8.35
CA GLU A 600 -31.63 16.73 7.40
C GLU A 600 -30.92 16.37 6.10
N LYS A 601 -29.96 17.19 5.66
CA LYS A 601 -29.23 16.98 4.40
C LYS A 601 -28.38 15.74 4.39
N TYR A 602 -27.70 15.42 5.50
CA TYR A 602 -26.74 14.31 5.57
C TYR A 602 -27.23 13.12 6.36
N CYS A 603 -28.27 13.28 7.17
CA CYS A 603 -28.93 12.23 7.96
C CYS A 603 -27.97 11.37 8.80
N PHE A 604 -26.84 11.92 9.31
CA PHE A 604 -25.95 11.24 10.23
C PHE A 604 -25.53 12.14 11.39
N ILE A 605 -25.20 11.53 12.52
CA ILE A 605 -24.81 12.19 13.78
C ILE A 605 -23.35 12.62 13.74
N SER A 606 -22.49 11.72 13.29
CA SER A 606 -21.06 11.93 13.11
C SER A 606 -20.52 11.01 12.01
N TRP A 607 -19.25 11.21 11.67
CA TRP A 607 -18.56 10.38 10.72
C TRP A 607 -17.08 10.25 11.07
N SER A 608 -16.45 9.17 10.59
CA SER A 608 -15.00 8.94 10.65
C SER A 608 -14.50 8.46 9.28
N ASN A 609 -13.19 8.53 9.06
CA ASN A 609 -12.58 7.84 7.94
C ASN A 609 -12.88 6.34 8.01
N ILE A 610 -12.81 5.66 6.85
CA ILE A 610 -13.20 4.24 6.73
C ILE A 610 -12.37 3.36 7.68
N GLY A 611 -11.07 3.64 7.77
CA GLY A 611 -10.13 2.95 8.64
C GLY A 611 -8.95 3.83 9.01
N HIS A 612 -8.13 3.35 9.92
CA HIS A 612 -7.00 4.05 10.49
C HIS A 612 -5.81 3.10 10.65
N VAL A 613 -4.62 3.61 10.38
CA VAL A 613 -3.36 2.94 10.70
C VAL A 613 -2.92 3.41 12.08
N PHE A 614 -3.02 2.55 13.06
CA PHE A 614 -2.62 2.82 14.44
C PHE A 614 -1.17 2.46 14.66
N ALA A 615 -0.46 3.33 15.36
CA ALA A 615 0.91 3.11 15.80
C ALA A 615 1.10 3.60 17.23
N LYS A 616 2.15 3.14 17.88
CA LYS A 616 2.55 3.65 19.18
C LYS A 616 2.96 5.13 19.05
N ASN A 617 2.65 5.94 20.03
CA ASN A 617 3.16 7.32 20.11
C ASN A 617 4.66 7.30 20.44
N THR A 618 5.48 6.98 19.43
CA THR A 618 6.93 6.83 19.51
C THR A 618 7.65 8.12 19.15
N THR A 619 8.98 8.03 19.02
CA THR A 619 9.81 9.11 18.49
C THR A 619 9.31 9.59 17.12
N ALA A 620 9.50 10.89 16.85
CA ALA A 620 9.12 11.50 15.57
C ALA A 620 9.75 10.75 14.38
N MET A 621 10.97 10.25 14.55
CA MET A 621 11.70 9.48 13.54
C MET A 621 10.95 8.20 13.15
N ARG A 622 10.61 7.35 14.13
CA ARG A 622 9.94 6.06 13.85
C ARG A 622 8.56 6.25 13.23
N ARG A 623 7.79 7.20 13.75
CA ARG A 623 6.50 7.58 13.17
C ARG A 623 6.66 8.00 11.70
N GLN A 624 7.67 8.80 11.40
CA GLN A 624 7.93 9.26 10.04
C GLN A 624 8.35 8.11 9.10
N GLU A 625 9.15 7.14 9.58
CA GLU A 625 9.47 5.94 8.80
C GLU A 625 8.21 5.16 8.42
N ILE A 626 7.31 4.94 9.37
CA ILE A 626 6.04 4.23 9.13
C ILE A 626 5.21 5.00 8.10
N ILE A 627 5.04 6.31 8.27
CA ILE A 627 4.29 7.15 7.32
C ILE A 627 4.91 7.05 5.92
N ASN A 628 6.23 7.15 5.79
CA ASN A 628 6.92 7.10 4.50
C ASN A 628 6.70 5.74 3.80
N VAL A 629 6.83 4.63 4.53
CA VAL A 629 6.60 3.29 3.97
C VAL A 629 5.14 3.13 3.54
N MET A 630 4.18 3.44 4.41
CA MET A 630 2.77 3.26 4.13
C MET A 630 2.29 4.14 2.97
N THR A 631 2.74 5.39 2.91
CA THR A 631 2.41 6.28 1.79
C THR A 631 3.11 5.86 0.49
N LYS A 632 4.30 5.26 0.57
CA LYS A 632 4.98 4.67 -0.60
C LYS A 632 4.22 3.44 -1.12
N LEU A 633 3.71 2.58 -0.22
CA LEU A 633 2.86 1.45 -0.59
C LEU A 633 1.56 1.92 -1.26
N ASP A 634 0.94 2.97 -0.73
CA ASP A 634 -0.23 3.61 -1.36
C ASP A 634 0.08 4.18 -2.74
N GLN A 635 1.24 4.82 -2.90
CA GLN A 635 1.69 5.34 -4.18
C GLN A 635 1.91 4.23 -5.21
N LEU A 636 2.53 3.12 -4.83
CA LEU A 636 2.85 2.02 -5.73
C LEU A 636 1.63 1.14 -6.03
N PHE A 637 0.86 0.80 -5.01
CA PHE A 637 -0.16 -0.25 -5.06
C PHE A 637 -1.59 0.29 -4.83
N GLY A 638 -1.74 1.57 -4.57
CA GLY A 638 -3.02 2.25 -4.39
C GLY A 638 -3.68 2.66 -5.70
N LYS A 639 -4.90 3.20 -5.60
CA LYS A 639 -5.73 3.57 -6.76
C LYS A 639 -5.21 4.78 -7.54
N HIS A 640 -4.22 5.49 -7.03
CA HIS A 640 -3.59 6.64 -7.70
C HIS A 640 -2.56 6.24 -8.75
N ASN A 641 -2.04 5.02 -8.66
CA ASN A 641 -1.09 4.53 -9.64
C ASN A 641 -1.83 4.23 -10.95
N PRO A 642 -1.50 4.88 -12.08
CA PRO A 642 -2.11 4.59 -13.37
C PRO A 642 -1.93 3.13 -13.81
N ASN A 643 -0.87 2.45 -13.40
CA ASN A 643 -0.68 1.01 -13.65
C ASN A 643 -1.70 0.13 -12.94
N GLN A 644 -2.35 0.62 -11.88
CA GLN A 644 -3.46 -0.10 -11.25
C GLN A 644 -4.67 -0.28 -12.20
N ALA A 645 -4.81 0.53 -13.22
CA ALA A 645 -5.83 0.33 -14.25
C ALA A 645 -5.55 -0.92 -15.10
N SER A 646 -4.28 -1.23 -15.36
CA SER A 646 -3.87 -2.47 -16.05
C SER A 646 -3.83 -3.70 -15.14
N ALA A 647 -3.96 -3.50 -13.81
CA ALA A 647 -3.95 -4.54 -12.76
C ALA A 647 -2.71 -5.46 -12.78
N VAL A 648 -1.62 -5.03 -13.40
CA VAL A 648 -0.39 -5.83 -13.53
C VAL A 648 0.41 -5.92 -12.24
N MET A 649 0.17 -5.00 -11.30
CA MET A 649 0.81 -4.94 -10.00
C MET A 649 -0.16 -5.36 -8.89
N PHE A 650 0.40 -5.69 -7.72
CA PHE A 650 -0.38 -5.92 -6.49
C PHE A 650 -1.37 -4.78 -6.23
N SER A 651 -2.58 -5.10 -5.78
CA SER A 651 -3.59 -4.10 -5.40
C SER A 651 -3.72 -4.00 -3.90
N LEU A 652 -3.38 -2.84 -3.35
CA LEU A 652 -3.50 -2.58 -1.91
C LEU A 652 -4.96 -2.57 -1.47
N TYR A 653 -5.83 -1.92 -2.25
CA TYR A 653 -7.27 -1.79 -2.01
C TYR A 653 -8.07 -2.60 -3.01
N GLY A 654 -8.89 -3.48 -2.50
CA GLY A 654 -9.75 -4.34 -3.31
C GLY A 654 -9.88 -5.74 -2.74
N PRO A 655 -10.82 -6.51 -3.27
CA PRO A 655 -11.08 -7.85 -2.78
C PRO A 655 -9.86 -8.74 -2.93
N TYR A 656 -9.68 -9.63 -1.97
CA TYR A 656 -8.63 -10.64 -1.95
C TYR A 656 -9.26 -12.02 -1.76
N ASN A 657 -8.95 -12.98 -2.63
CA ASN A 657 -9.60 -14.30 -2.66
C ASN A 657 -11.13 -14.22 -2.62
N HIS A 658 -11.72 -13.30 -3.39
CA HIS A 658 -13.17 -13.03 -3.44
C HIS A 658 -13.78 -12.50 -2.13
N GLN A 659 -12.97 -12.13 -1.15
CA GLN A 659 -13.43 -11.48 0.08
C GLN A 659 -13.06 -10.01 0.08
N ASN A 660 -14.01 -9.19 0.53
CA ASN A 660 -13.86 -7.74 0.59
C ASN A 660 -13.17 -7.30 1.89
N ASN A 661 -12.57 -6.12 1.85
CA ASN A 661 -12.03 -5.42 3.00
C ASN A 661 -10.94 -6.20 3.77
N ILE A 662 -10.10 -6.93 3.04
CA ILE A 662 -8.97 -7.64 3.63
C ILE A 662 -7.78 -6.71 3.75
N LEU A 663 -7.26 -6.54 4.97
CA LEU A 663 -6.14 -5.68 5.38
C LEU A 663 -6.47 -4.18 5.32
N PHE A 664 -7.05 -3.71 4.23
CA PHE A 664 -7.58 -2.36 4.02
C PHE A 664 -8.97 -2.43 3.41
N HIS A 665 -9.73 -1.36 3.57
CA HIS A 665 -11.07 -1.28 3.02
C HIS A 665 -11.04 -1.11 1.48
N ASP A 666 -11.90 -1.83 0.76
CA ASP A 666 -11.92 -1.82 -0.71
C ASP A 666 -12.24 -0.44 -1.31
N ASN A 667 -13.01 0.38 -0.59
CA ASN A 667 -13.40 1.72 -1.03
C ASN A 667 -12.33 2.79 -0.74
N THR A 668 -11.25 2.45 -0.06
CA THR A 668 -10.15 3.37 0.22
C THR A 668 -9.62 3.96 -1.07
N LYS A 669 -9.51 5.28 -1.11
CA LYS A 669 -8.95 6.02 -2.23
C LYS A 669 -7.46 6.28 -2.04
N ALA A 670 -7.07 6.64 -0.82
CA ALA A 670 -5.69 6.93 -0.44
C ALA A 670 -5.50 6.83 1.08
N LEU A 671 -4.25 6.63 1.50
CA LEU A 671 -3.80 6.88 2.87
C LEU A 671 -3.40 8.35 3.01
N SER A 672 -3.85 9.00 4.08
CA SER A 672 -3.58 10.41 4.34
C SER A 672 -3.19 10.62 5.81
N THR A 673 -2.25 11.54 6.06
CA THR A 673 -1.94 12.04 7.40
C THR A 673 -3.01 13.01 7.94
N SER A 674 -3.94 13.41 7.08
CA SER A 674 -5.06 14.30 7.42
C SER A 674 -6.39 13.56 7.33
N ASP A 675 -7.22 13.73 8.34
CA ASP A 675 -8.59 13.25 8.44
C ASP A 675 -9.61 14.02 7.56
N VAL A 676 -9.14 15.04 6.83
CA VAL A 676 -10.02 15.94 6.08
C VAL A 676 -10.34 15.37 4.71
N LEU A 677 -11.63 15.19 4.41
CA LEU A 677 -12.14 14.97 3.05
C LEU A 677 -11.98 16.26 2.23
N ARG A 678 -11.05 16.27 1.28
CA ARG A 678 -10.69 17.47 0.49
C ARG A 678 -11.77 17.98 -0.46
N THR A 679 -12.86 17.22 -0.65
CA THR A 679 -13.82 17.45 -1.75
C THR A 679 -15.20 17.93 -1.31
N HIS A 680 -15.46 18.09 0.00
CA HIS A 680 -16.76 18.57 0.47
C HIS A 680 -16.75 20.06 0.79
N PRO A 681 -17.77 20.82 0.33
CA PRO A 681 -18.05 22.15 0.86
C PRO A 681 -18.44 21.98 2.34
N PHE A 682 -17.54 22.39 3.23
CA PHE A 682 -17.54 22.10 4.66
C PHE A 682 -18.66 22.77 5.48
N ASP A 683 -19.49 23.63 4.88
CA ASP A 683 -20.33 24.54 5.64
C ASP A 683 -21.53 23.88 6.36
N LYS A 684 -21.81 22.58 6.14
CA LYS A 684 -22.95 21.88 6.74
C LYS A 684 -22.76 20.39 7.03
N VAL A 685 -21.52 19.88 6.99
CA VAL A 685 -21.23 18.48 7.34
C VAL A 685 -21.01 18.38 8.84
N PRO A 686 -21.61 17.39 9.54
CA PRO A 686 -21.31 17.14 10.95
C PRO A 686 -19.81 17.02 11.20
N LEU A 687 -19.39 17.40 12.40
CA LEU A 687 -18.00 17.37 12.78
C LEU A 687 -17.46 15.93 12.69
N ASN A 688 -16.26 15.79 12.11
CA ASN A 688 -15.55 14.53 12.12
C ASN A 688 -15.32 14.06 13.56
N PHE A 689 -15.54 12.78 13.82
CA PHE A 689 -15.43 12.19 15.15
C PHE A 689 -14.06 12.41 15.79
N GLU A 690 -12.96 12.22 15.04
CA GLU A 690 -11.60 12.38 15.55
C GLU A 690 -11.33 13.81 16.05
N ARG A 691 -11.89 14.82 15.39
CA ARG A 691 -11.79 16.21 15.85
C ARG A 691 -12.62 16.46 17.09
N SER A 692 -13.73 15.70 17.24
CA SER A 692 -14.59 15.82 18.40
C SER A 692 -14.05 15.09 19.64
N LEU A 693 -13.09 14.17 19.49
CA LEU A 693 -12.45 13.46 20.59
C LEU A 693 -11.77 14.40 21.60
N LYS A 694 -11.20 15.49 21.14
CA LYS A 694 -10.55 16.48 22.01
C LYS A 694 -11.51 17.21 22.96
N ASP A 695 -12.81 17.21 22.63
CA ASP A 695 -13.88 17.86 23.39
C ASP A 695 -14.75 16.85 24.13
N ILE A 696 -14.43 15.56 24.06
CA ILE A 696 -15.16 14.52 24.81
C ILE A 696 -14.71 14.59 26.26
N ASP A 697 -15.42 15.38 27.06
CA ASP A 697 -15.55 15.14 28.50
C ASP A 697 -16.32 13.82 28.63
N SER A 698 -15.56 12.80 28.70
CA SER A 698 -15.74 11.47 29.23
C SER A 698 -17.14 11.02 29.63
N CYS A 699 -17.82 10.33 28.72
CA CYS A 699 -18.65 9.20 29.13
C CYS A 699 -17.71 8.03 29.49
N HIS A 700 -16.94 8.18 30.57
CA HIS A 700 -15.95 7.18 30.97
C HIS A 700 -16.62 5.94 31.59
N VAL A 701 -15.97 4.79 31.44
CA VAL A 701 -16.33 3.53 32.10
C VAL A 701 -16.43 3.70 33.62
N SER A 702 -15.62 4.57 34.24
CA SER A 702 -15.72 4.95 35.65
C SER A 702 -17.09 5.55 36.03
N ASP A 703 -17.76 6.19 35.07
CA ASP A 703 -19.09 6.77 35.30
C ASP A 703 -20.22 5.71 35.30
N LEU A 704 -19.96 4.54 34.67
CA LEU A 704 -20.87 3.40 34.64
C LEU A 704 -20.83 2.58 35.93
N THR A 705 -19.70 2.51 36.59
CA THR A 705 -19.49 1.69 37.79
C THR A 705 -19.89 2.39 39.06
N GLY A 706 -20.88 3.29 39.07
CA GLY A 706 -21.35 4.03 40.25
C GLY A 706 -20.53 3.81 41.52
N ALA A 707 -20.19 4.73 42.34
CA ALA A 707 -19.25 4.84 43.48
C ALA A 707 -18.97 3.60 44.39
N ALA A 708 -19.16 2.39 43.93
CA ALA A 708 -18.93 1.13 44.66
C ALA A 708 -17.62 0.41 44.37
N GLY A 709 -16.68 1.06 43.70
CA GLY A 709 -15.48 0.34 43.20
C GLY A 709 -14.13 1.03 43.23
N SER A 710 -13.81 1.94 44.13
CA SER A 710 -12.43 2.38 44.26
C SER A 710 -12.03 2.68 45.71
N VAL A 711 -12.01 1.65 46.51
CA VAL A 711 -11.09 1.59 47.66
C VAL A 711 -10.10 0.46 47.37
N VAL A 712 -9.23 0.68 46.45
CA VAL A 712 -7.92 0.00 46.45
C VAL A 712 -7.11 0.74 47.51
N PRO A 713 -6.83 0.14 48.64
CA PRO A 713 -6.10 0.85 49.69
C PRO A 713 -4.68 1.16 49.20
N LYS A 714 -4.33 2.45 49.25
CA LYS A 714 -2.94 2.93 49.20
C LYS A 714 -2.04 2.34 50.28
N LEU A 715 -2.26 1.11 50.71
CA LEU A 715 -1.53 0.46 51.82
C LEU A 715 -0.47 -0.52 51.34
N MET A 716 -0.25 -0.71 50.05
CA MET A 716 0.82 -1.58 49.54
C MET A 716 2.09 -0.84 49.09
N LEU A 717 2.13 0.48 49.14
CA LEU A 717 3.33 1.26 48.78
C LEU A 717 4.18 1.68 49.98
N ILE A 718 3.76 1.37 51.22
CA ILE A 718 4.54 1.67 52.41
C ILE A 718 5.33 0.45 52.92
N VAL A 719 4.97 -0.77 52.52
CA VAL A 719 5.70 -1.98 52.95
C VAL A 719 6.95 -2.27 52.08
N SER A 720 7.04 -1.71 50.86
CA SER A 720 8.24 -1.86 50.03
C SER A 720 9.37 -0.88 50.36
N MET A 721 9.10 0.15 51.14
CA MET A 721 10.10 1.16 51.50
C MET A 721 10.81 0.91 52.86
N VAL A 722 10.31 -0.05 53.64
CA VAL A 722 10.91 -0.40 54.94
C VAL A 722 11.85 -1.60 54.85
N CYS A 723 11.85 -2.39 53.77
CA CYS A 723 12.79 -3.50 53.58
C CYS A 723 14.11 -3.13 52.89
N VAL A 724 14.34 -1.89 52.48
CA VAL A 724 15.61 -1.43 51.88
C VAL A 724 16.51 -0.69 52.90
N LEU A 725 16.07 -0.56 54.17
CA LEU A 725 16.88 0.08 55.24
C LEU A 725 17.44 -0.91 56.26
N PHE A 726 17.30 -2.23 56.03
CA PHE A 726 17.93 -3.26 56.87
C PHE A 726 18.44 -4.42 56.02
N LEU A 727 19.34 -4.12 55.08
CA LEU A 727 20.34 -5.08 54.55
C LEU A 727 21.54 -4.30 54.07
#